data_b0018aec995756881995167ffb3f8f9d
#
_entry.id   b0018aec995756881995167ffb3f8f9d
#
_cell.length_a   1.000
_cell.length_b   1.000
_cell.length_c   1.000
_cell.angle_alpha   90.00
_cell.angle_beta   90.00
_cell.angle_gamma   90.00
#
_symmetry.space_group_name_H-M   'P 1'
#
loop_
_entity.id
_entity.type
_entity.pdbx_description
1 polymer ?
#
loop_
_entity_poly.entity_id
_entity_poly.type
_entity_poly.pdbx_seq_one_letter_code
_entity_poly.pdbx_strand_id
1 'polypeptide(L)'
;MCTSIHAGRHASRAGAVWLCSTLLAAWVLGALPASAACLPNADPAIRALQTLVDQDANAALKKIQVLLDAEISAAQPNPQRLASLYGVQAQAFSILELVSKARDAVFNGLKFAPDNTDPVRVDLLSTYAENVYDQASIAAAVTATETAQSAQKRGSLADICLLIGRGLLQYREDREDLAIGSLTQAYNASAAPAFSEPRILAASVLSTVLRGMGDYPQALVLNQEAIDWNIAQHASLALSVSRFLRGRILVLMGKHAEAIDEFVEARKLSADLDDTEGVAFAEVHICEAHVELGQLEKAKSACRSALPTFIASKFWDQAKETQALLARIDLAEGHPEKALATLNGVLDHGGTDVQPRRVASLYEWRARTNAALNNYRDAYTDLSEYVRRYIATNDGDRNKQSASLRARFETDREIERNALLKRELDLSQERSQRQAQQLRWNAIATVSGVLVIALLMYFLVTNLRFRKQLVHLASQDGLTGLPNRRRTVELASAALAEANATQQPLTIAIIDMDHFKFINDRCGHATGDYVLMEFARMGRESLRAGDVLGRWGGEEFLLVMPEATAEVAMAALERVRTLVFGIHLPPSGAGLRVTLSAGLAINENPTRSLDELIARADAALYVAKNDGRDLVRLAEEKFLTTSGIRRAARQ
;
A
#
# COMPACT_ATOMS: atom_id res chain seq x y z
N MET A 1 -45.83 11.51 -49.26
CA MET A 1 -45.22 10.26 -49.73
C MET A 1 -43.71 10.33 -49.48
N CYS A 2 -43.20 9.26 -48.88
CA CYS A 2 -41.79 9.08 -48.47
C CYS A 2 -41.30 9.88 -47.25
N THR A 3 -41.72 9.41 -46.12
CA THR A 3 -40.98 9.49 -44.87
C THR A 3 -40.92 8.06 -44.33
N SER A 4 -39.78 7.52 -44.16
CA SER A 4 -39.36 6.44 -43.27
C SER A 4 -38.18 5.72 -43.88
N ILE A 5 -37.06 5.80 -43.26
CA ILE A 5 -35.96 4.83 -43.07
C ILE A 5 -34.74 5.62 -42.60
N HIS A 6 -34.67 5.90 -41.32
CA HIS A 6 -33.40 6.22 -40.62
C HIS A 6 -33.54 6.10 -39.10
N ALA A 7 -33.89 4.93 -38.62
CA ALA A 7 -33.95 4.64 -37.19
C ALA A 7 -33.49 3.22 -36.85
N GLY A 8 -32.42 2.74 -37.51
CA GLY A 8 -32.00 1.35 -37.34
C GLY A 8 -30.49 1.10 -37.27
N ARG A 9 -29.68 2.14 -37.10
CA ARG A 9 -28.21 1.93 -37.13
C ARG A 9 -27.45 2.50 -35.91
N HIS A 10 -28.12 3.12 -34.94
CA HIS A 10 -27.44 3.66 -33.75
C HIS A 10 -27.43 2.73 -32.55
N ALA A 11 -28.26 1.69 -32.49
CA ALA A 11 -28.29 0.77 -31.34
C ALA A 11 -27.15 -0.28 -31.33
N SER A 12 -26.47 -0.53 -32.45
CA SER A 12 -25.39 -1.52 -32.53
C SER A 12 -23.98 -0.95 -32.26
N ARG A 13 -23.83 0.38 -32.25
CA ARG A 13 -22.53 1.01 -31.95
C ARG A 13 -22.32 1.32 -30.47
N ALA A 14 -23.38 1.54 -29.69
CA ALA A 14 -23.28 1.77 -28.25
C ALA A 14 -22.86 0.51 -27.49
N GLY A 15 -23.28 -0.69 -27.92
CA GLY A 15 -22.91 -1.95 -27.28
C GLY A 15 -21.45 -2.38 -27.50
N ALA A 16 -20.80 -1.93 -28.58
CA ALA A 16 -19.42 -2.29 -28.89
C ALA A 16 -18.37 -1.38 -28.22
N VAL A 17 -18.76 -0.15 -27.87
CA VAL A 17 -17.85 0.83 -27.24
C VAL A 17 -17.69 0.57 -25.75
N TRP A 18 -18.70 -0.03 -25.09
CA TRP A 18 -18.65 -0.39 -23.66
C TRP A 18 -17.77 -1.61 -23.35
N LEU A 19 -17.49 -2.47 -24.34
CA LEU A 19 -16.65 -3.65 -24.16
C LEU A 19 -15.15 -3.34 -23.95
N CYS A 20 -14.67 -2.18 -24.41
CA CYS A 20 -13.24 -1.83 -24.31
C CYS A 20 -12.82 -1.21 -22.97
N SER A 21 -13.72 -0.52 -22.26
CA SER A 21 -13.40 0.03 -20.93
C SER A 21 -13.41 -1.02 -19.81
N THR A 22 -14.08 -2.14 -20.04
CA THR A 22 -14.27 -3.21 -19.05
C THR A 22 -13.06 -4.15 -18.96
N LEU A 23 -12.34 -4.37 -20.04
CA LEU A 23 -11.13 -5.20 -20.09
C LEU A 23 -9.96 -4.60 -19.30
N LEU A 24 -9.89 -3.27 -19.22
CA LEU A 24 -8.91 -2.55 -18.38
C LEU A 24 -9.08 -2.85 -16.90
N ALA A 25 -10.30 -3.12 -16.45
CA ALA A 25 -10.56 -3.34 -15.04
C ALA A 25 -10.06 -4.71 -14.55
N ALA A 26 -10.09 -5.75 -15.37
CA ALA A 26 -9.61 -7.06 -14.98
C ALA A 26 -8.09 -7.08 -14.78
N TRP A 27 -7.33 -6.50 -15.70
CA TRP A 27 -5.87 -6.36 -15.59
C TRP A 27 -5.43 -5.20 -14.68
N VAL A 28 -6.22 -4.13 -14.59
CA VAL A 28 -5.93 -2.99 -13.70
C VAL A 28 -6.27 -3.28 -12.25
N LEU A 29 -7.29 -4.12 -11.99
CA LEU A 29 -7.72 -4.47 -10.64
C LEU A 29 -7.05 -5.74 -10.11
N GLY A 30 -6.16 -6.39 -10.91
CA GLY A 30 -5.68 -7.72 -10.60
C GLY A 30 -6.89 -8.66 -10.65
N ALA A 31 -7.30 -9.03 -11.88
CA ALA A 31 -8.13 -10.20 -11.99
C ALA A 31 -7.31 -11.35 -11.42
N LEU A 32 -7.51 -11.61 -10.16
CA LEU A 32 -7.35 -12.97 -9.69
C LEU A 32 -8.19 -13.77 -10.66
N PRO A 33 -7.71 -14.92 -11.14
CA PRO A 33 -8.60 -15.79 -11.87
C PRO A 33 -9.87 -15.86 -11.03
N ALA A 34 -11.01 -15.51 -11.62
CA ALA A 34 -12.32 -15.62 -10.99
C ALA A 34 -12.68 -17.10 -10.78
N SER A 35 -11.71 -17.87 -10.38
CA SER A 35 -11.68 -19.31 -10.46
C SER A 35 -12.08 -20.00 -9.19
N ALA A 36 -11.82 -19.40 -8.07
CA ALA A 36 -12.32 -19.99 -6.85
C ALA A 36 -13.64 -19.28 -6.50
N ALA A 37 -14.75 -19.97 -6.65
CA ALA A 37 -15.95 -19.60 -5.95
C ALA A 37 -15.57 -19.24 -4.52
N CYS A 38 -15.83 -18.02 -4.09
CA CYS A 38 -15.49 -17.59 -2.74
C CYS A 38 -16.09 -18.53 -1.68
N LEU A 39 -17.14 -19.25 -2.06
CA LEU A 39 -17.75 -20.32 -1.28
C LEU A 39 -17.69 -21.64 -2.07
N PRO A 40 -17.04 -22.69 -1.53
CA PRO A 40 -17.03 -24.00 -2.19
C PRO A 40 -18.45 -24.55 -2.27
N ASN A 41 -18.88 -24.96 -3.47
CA ASN A 41 -20.20 -25.56 -3.65
C ASN A 41 -20.27 -26.92 -2.98
N ALA A 42 -21.39 -27.23 -2.36
CA ALA A 42 -21.61 -28.53 -1.70
C ALA A 42 -21.71 -29.69 -2.69
N ASP A 43 -22.24 -29.45 -3.92
CA ASP A 43 -22.37 -30.46 -4.97
C ASP A 43 -21.02 -30.80 -5.61
N PRO A 44 -20.54 -32.08 -5.55
CA PRO A 44 -19.28 -32.48 -6.17
C PRO A 44 -19.26 -32.27 -7.70
N ALA A 45 -20.41 -32.39 -8.38
CA ALA A 45 -20.49 -32.18 -9.82
C ALA A 45 -20.30 -30.71 -10.18
N ILE A 46 -20.84 -29.79 -9.38
CA ILE A 46 -20.61 -28.35 -9.54
C ILE A 46 -19.16 -27.99 -9.27
N ARG A 47 -18.52 -28.54 -8.21
CA ARG A 47 -17.09 -28.35 -7.95
C ARG A 47 -16.21 -28.83 -9.10
N ALA A 48 -16.53 -29.97 -9.69
CA ALA A 48 -15.81 -30.46 -10.87
C ALA A 48 -15.92 -29.52 -12.08
N LEU A 49 -17.08 -28.86 -12.23
CA LEU A 49 -17.25 -27.82 -13.26
C LEU A 49 -16.44 -26.57 -12.95
N GLN A 50 -16.40 -26.14 -11.70
CA GLN A 50 -15.56 -25.02 -11.25
C GLN A 50 -14.09 -25.29 -11.57
N THR A 51 -13.56 -26.47 -11.20
CA THR A 51 -12.21 -26.88 -11.56
C THR A 51 -11.97 -26.89 -13.09
N LEU A 52 -12.98 -27.30 -13.86
CA LEU A 52 -12.86 -27.29 -15.34
C LEU A 52 -12.87 -25.85 -15.87
N VAL A 53 -13.60 -24.93 -15.26
CA VAL A 53 -13.59 -23.50 -15.64
C VAL A 53 -12.17 -22.94 -15.53
N ASP A 54 -11.43 -23.32 -14.50
CA ASP A 54 -10.04 -22.89 -14.30
C ASP A 54 -9.07 -23.45 -15.34
N GLN A 55 -9.36 -24.64 -15.85
CA GLN A 55 -8.53 -25.33 -16.83
C GLN A 55 -8.89 -24.98 -18.27
N ASP A 56 -10.17 -24.94 -18.60
CA ASP A 56 -10.72 -24.64 -19.92
C ASP A 56 -12.16 -24.12 -19.80
N ALA A 57 -12.30 -22.80 -19.70
CA ALA A 57 -13.59 -22.14 -19.56
C ALA A 57 -14.53 -22.40 -20.75
N ASN A 58 -14.02 -22.57 -21.97
CA ASN A 58 -14.82 -22.87 -23.15
C ASN A 58 -15.39 -24.30 -23.12
N ALA A 59 -14.59 -25.28 -22.70
CA ALA A 59 -15.06 -26.64 -22.50
C ALA A 59 -16.07 -26.73 -21.35
N ALA A 60 -15.84 -25.96 -20.28
CA ALA A 60 -16.75 -25.86 -19.16
C ALA A 60 -18.11 -25.30 -19.58
N LEU A 61 -18.16 -24.21 -20.36
CA LEU A 61 -19.41 -23.62 -20.86
C LEU A 61 -20.25 -24.59 -21.67
N LYS A 62 -19.64 -25.41 -22.51
CA LYS A 62 -20.37 -26.45 -23.28
C LYS A 62 -21.05 -27.47 -22.36
N LYS A 63 -20.31 -27.94 -21.33
CA LYS A 63 -20.88 -28.89 -20.35
C LYS A 63 -21.95 -28.24 -19.48
N ILE A 64 -21.72 -27.01 -19.01
CA ILE A 64 -22.66 -26.26 -18.20
C ILE A 64 -23.96 -26.05 -18.97
N GLN A 65 -23.90 -25.69 -20.26
CA GLN A 65 -25.11 -25.50 -21.09
C GLN A 65 -25.95 -26.79 -21.18
N VAL A 66 -25.31 -27.92 -21.44
CA VAL A 66 -26.00 -29.23 -21.47
C VAL A 66 -26.71 -29.53 -20.13
N LEU A 67 -26.03 -29.22 -19.01
CA LEU A 67 -26.61 -29.46 -17.69
C LEU A 67 -27.72 -28.48 -17.35
N LEU A 68 -27.63 -27.23 -17.78
CA LEU A 68 -28.70 -26.22 -17.64
C LEU A 68 -29.94 -26.63 -18.44
N ASP A 69 -29.75 -27.03 -19.71
CA ASP A 69 -30.85 -27.45 -20.57
C ASP A 69 -31.55 -28.70 -20.00
N ALA A 70 -30.78 -29.64 -19.47
CA ALA A 70 -31.33 -30.84 -18.82
C ALA A 70 -32.11 -30.49 -17.54
N GLU A 71 -31.55 -29.61 -16.71
CA GLU A 71 -32.18 -29.23 -15.43
C GLU A 71 -33.47 -28.39 -15.66
N ILE A 72 -33.44 -27.46 -16.63
CA ILE A 72 -34.62 -26.65 -17.00
C ILE A 72 -35.76 -27.52 -17.57
N SER A 73 -35.40 -28.60 -18.30
CA SER A 73 -36.35 -29.51 -18.92
C SER A 73 -36.83 -30.63 -17.97
N ALA A 74 -36.27 -30.70 -16.76
CA ALA A 74 -36.68 -31.73 -15.78
C ALA A 74 -38.13 -31.55 -15.31
N ALA A 75 -38.78 -32.65 -14.99
CA ALA A 75 -40.18 -32.62 -14.47
C ALA A 75 -40.32 -31.85 -13.15
N GLN A 76 -39.26 -31.79 -12.36
CA GLN A 76 -39.13 -31.00 -11.14
C GLN A 76 -37.71 -30.37 -11.12
N PRO A 77 -37.51 -29.19 -11.71
CA PRO A 77 -36.23 -28.50 -11.68
C PRO A 77 -35.81 -28.18 -10.25
N ASN A 78 -34.52 -28.42 -9.94
CA ASN A 78 -33.95 -28.05 -8.64
C ASN A 78 -33.46 -26.60 -8.69
N PRO A 79 -34.11 -25.65 -7.96
CA PRO A 79 -33.74 -24.24 -8.01
C PRO A 79 -32.28 -24.00 -7.57
N GLN A 80 -31.83 -24.69 -6.52
CA GLN A 80 -30.48 -24.49 -5.97
C GLN A 80 -29.40 -24.97 -6.94
N ARG A 81 -29.68 -26.06 -7.67
CA ARG A 81 -28.79 -26.56 -8.71
C ARG A 81 -28.75 -25.63 -9.93
N LEU A 82 -29.90 -25.09 -10.35
CA LEU A 82 -29.96 -24.08 -11.39
C LEU A 82 -29.17 -22.82 -11.01
N ALA A 83 -29.37 -22.30 -9.80
CA ALA A 83 -28.58 -21.15 -9.31
C ALA A 83 -27.10 -21.42 -9.35
N SER A 84 -26.65 -22.60 -8.89
CA SER A 84 -25.25 -23.02 -8.90
C SER A 84 -24.68 -23.12 -10.31
N LEU A 85 -25.41 -23.72 -11.25
CA LEU A 85 -24.99 -23.84 -12.65
C LEU A 85 -24.84 -22.47 -13.31
N TYR A 86 -25.79 -21.56 -13.07
CA TYR A 86 -25.67 -20.16 -13.52
C TYR A 86 -24.50 -19.43 -12.89
N GLY A 87 -24.18 -19.72 -11.61
CA GLY A 87 -22.99 -19.18 -10.93
C GLY A 87 -21.71 -19.60 -11.63
N VAL A 88 -21.53 -20.90 -11.89
CA VAL A 88 -20.34 -21.42 -12.61
C VAL A 88 -20.32 -20.91 -14.07
N GLN A 89 -21.48 -20.76 -14.71
CA GLN A 89 -21.57 -20.16 -16.05
C GLN A 89 -21.10 -18.70 -16.04
N ALA A 90 -21.48 -17.94 -15.02
CA ALA A 90 -21.06 -16.56 -14.85
C ALA A 90 -19.53 -16.45 -14.64
N GLN A 91 -18.95 -17.33 -13.82
CA GLN A 91 -17.50 -17.42 -13.60
C GLN A 91 -16.78 -17.73 -14.92
N ALA A 92 -17.24 -18.71 -15.69
CA ALA A 92 -16.66 -19.03 -16.98
C ALA A 92 -16.74 -17.87 -17.97
N PHE A 93 -17.85 -17.14 -18.02
CA PHE A 93 -17.96 -15.93 -18.83
C PHE A 93 -17.07 -14.79 -18.32
N SER A 94 -16.89 -14.68 -16.99
CA SER A 94 -15.99 -13.71 -16.39
C SER A 94 -14.53 -13.96 -16.81
N ILE A 95 -14.07 -15.20 -16.75
CA ILE A 95 -12.71 -15.60 -17.22
C ILE A 95 -12.54 -15.32 -18.70
N LEU A 96 -13.55 -15.56 -19.53
CA LEU A 96 -13.53 -15.26 -20.96
C LEU A 96 -13.84 -13.79 -21.27
N GLU A 97 -13.92 -12.94 -20.24
CA GLU A 97 -14.16 -11.49 -20.35
C GLU A 97 -15.47 -11.14 -21.06
N LEU A 98 -16.40 -12.07 -21.10
CA LEU A 98 -17.73 -11.87 -21.65
C LEU A 98 -18.68 -11.24 -20.60
N VAL A 99 -18.29 -10.05 -20.12
CA VAL A 99 -18.89 -9.32 -18.96
C VAL A 99 -20.41 -9.24 -19.04
N SER A 100 -20.99 -8.92 -20.21
CA SER A 100 -22.44 -8.87 -20.38
C SER A 100 -23.10 -10.23 -20.13
N LYS A 101 -22.48 -11.30 -20.66
CA LYS A 101 -23.00 -12.67 -20.48
C LYS A 101 -22.81 -13.15 -19.04
N ALA A 102 -21.69 -12.79 -18.40
CA ALA A 102 -21.45 -13.09 -17.00
C ALA A 102 -22.56 -12.46 -16.12
N ARG A 103 -22.86 -11.19 -16.35
CA ARG A 103 -23.92 -10.47 -15.66
C ARG A 103 -25.31 -11.09 -15.89
N ASP A 104 -25.62 -11.42 -17.15
CA ASP A 104 -26.89 -12.06 -17.48
C ASP A 104 -27.04 -13.43 -16.80
N ALA A 105 -25.97 -14.22 -16.74
CA ALA A 105 -25.94 -15.49 -16.01
C ALA A 105 -26.13 -15.27 -14.49
N VAL A 106 -25.48 -14.28 -13.89
CA VAL A 106 -25.73 -13.94 -12.48
C VAL A 106 -27.20 -13.59 -12.25
N PHE A 107 -27.81 -12.74 -13.06
CA PHE A 107 -29.22 -12.37 -12.90
C PHE A 107 -30.16 -13.58 -13.04
N ASN A 108 -29.83 -14.50 -13.94
CA ASN A 108 -30.61 -15.74 -14.07
C ASN A 108 -30.46 -16.62 -12.84
N GLY A 109 -29.25 -16.76 -12.29
CA GLY A 109 -29.00 -17.52 -11.07
C GLY A 109 -29.69 -16.93 -9.84
N LEU A 110 -29.68 -15.60 -9.68
CA LEU A 110 -30.30 -14.91 -8.55
C LEU A 110 -31.83 -15.12 -8.47
N LYS A 111 -32.51 -15.41 -9.59
CA LYS A 111 -33.94 -15.77 -9.59
C LYS A 111 -34.23 -17.06 -8.82
N PHE A 112 -33.25 -17.96 -8.76
CA PHE A 112 -33.38 -19.28 -8.10
C PHE A 112 -32.75 -19.31 -6.70
N ALA A 113 -32.08 -18.26 -6.27
CA ALA A 113 -31.46 -18.10 -4.94
C ALA A 113 -31.97 -16.81 -4.26
N PRO A 114 -33.25 -16.72 -3.87
CA PRO A 114 -33.84 -15.52 -3.29
C PRO A 114 -33.40 -15.27 -1.84
N ASP A 115 -32.97 -16.29 -1.10
CA ASP A 115 -32.59 -16.19 0.30
C ASP A 115 -31.20 -15.57 0.45
N ASN A 116 -31.11 -14.49 1.23
CA ASN A 116 -29.88 -13.79 1.51
C ASN A 116 -28.87 -14.61 2.35
N THR A 117 -29.29 -15.69 2.99
CA THR A 117 -28.43 -16.62 3.73
C THR A 117 -27.89 -17.75 2.86
N ASP A 118 -28.38 -17.90 1.63
CA ASP A 118 -27.98 -18.96 0.71
C ASP A 118 -26.52 -18.73 0.24
N PRO A 119 -25.61 -19.69 0.45
CA PRO A 119 -24.23 -19.61 -0.03
C PRO A 119 -24.14 -19.38 -1.55
N VAL A 120 -25.04 -19.96 -2.35
CA VAL A 120 -25.04 -19.77 -3.81
C VAL A 120 -25.36 -18.33 -4.18
N ARG A 121 -26.27 -17.67 -3.44
CA ARG A 121 -26.54 -16.24 -3.64
C ARG A 121 -25.32 -15.39 -3.33
N VAL A 122 -24.60 -15.70 -2.26
CA VAL A 122 -23.37 -14.99 -1.90
C VAL A 122 -22.33 -15.09 -3.01
N ASP A 123 -22.13 -16.29 -3.56
CA ASP A 123 -21.20 -16.53 -4.66
C ASP A 123 -21.60 -15.77 -5.93
N LEU A 124 -22.90 -15.80 -6.29
CA LEU A 124 -23.44 -15.01 -7.39
C LEU A 124 -23.22 -13.50 -7.22
N LEU A 125 -23.43 -12.97 -6.02
CA LEU A 125 -23.19 -11.54 -5.74
C LEU A 125 -21.72 -11.17 -5.76
N SER A 126 -20.82 -12.06 -5.33
CA SER A 126 -19.37 -11.88 -5.46
C SER A 126 -18.98 -11.80 -6.95
N THR A 127 -19.43 -12.75 -7.76
CA THR A 127 -19.20 -12.73 -9.22
C THR A 127 -19.85 -11.50 -9.89
N TYR A 128 -21.01 -11.05 -9.40
CA TYR A 128 -21.65 -9.82 -9.87
C TYR A 128 -20.76 -8.60 -9.61
N ALA A 129 -20.21 -8.50 -8.40
CA ALA A 129 -19.33 -7.40 -8.03
C ALA A 129 -18.09 -7.29 -8.96
N GLU A 130 -17.60 -8.42 -9.46
CA GLU A 130 -16.48 -8.45 -10.39
C GLU A 130 -16.83 -7.95 -11.80
N ASN A 131 -18.09 -8.09 -12.20
CA ASN A 131 -18.56 -7.89 -13.58
C ASN A 131 -19.44 -6.65 -13.78
N VAL A 132 -19.42 -5.69 -12.87
CA VAL A 132 -20.22 -4.46 -12.93
C VAL A 132 -19.31 -3.24 -13.03
N TYR A 133 -19.58 -2.38 -14.01
CA TYR A 133 -18.74 -1.20 -14.31
C TYR A 133 -19.54 0.08 -14.56
N ASP A 134 -20.84 0.00 -14.85
CA ASP A 134 -21.69 1.17 -14.99
C ASP A 134 -22.25 1.62 -13.64
N GLN A 135 -22.33 2.92 -13.43
CA GLN A 135 -22.70 3.55 -12.14
C GLN A 135 -24.05 3.04 -11.58
N ALA A 136 -25.06 2.86 -12.43
CA ALA A 136 -26.37 2.42 -11.99
C ALA A 136 -26.35 0.97 -11.49
N SER A 137 -25.64 0.08 -12.22
CA SER A 137 -25.47 -1.32 -11.84
C SER A 137 -24.58 -1.48 -10.60
N ILE A 138 -23.54 -0.64 -10.45
CA ILE A 138 -22.69 -0.65 -9.26
C ILE A 138 -23.51 -0.29 -8.01
N ALA A 139 -24.31 0.76 -8.03
CA ALA A 139 -25.14 1.15 -6.89
C ALA A 139 -26.15 0.03 -6.51
N ALA A 140 -26.75 -0.62 -7.51
CA ALA A 140 -27.63 -1.76 -7.28
C ALA A 140 -26.88 -2.95 -6.67
N ALA A 141 -25.66 -3.24 -7.13
CA ALA A 141 -24.81 -4.30 -6.62
C ALA A 141 -24.38 -4.04 -5.16
N VAL A 142 -24.00 -2.80 -4.83
CA VAL A 142 -23.69 -2.39 -3.45
C VAL A 142 -24.88 -2.68 -2.54
N THR A 143 -26.07 -2.22 -2.90
CA THR A 143 -27.27 -2.42 -2.10
C THR A 143 -27.60 -3.91 -1.92
N ALA A 144 -27.49 -4.72 -2.98
CA ALA A 144 -27.74 -6.16 -2.93
C ALA A 144 -26.73 -6.87 -2.02
N THR A 145 -25.44 -6.48 -2.13
CA THR A 145 -24.37 -7.04 -1.31
C THR A 145 -24.52 -6.68 0.17
N GLU A 146 -24.87 -5.44 0.50
CA GLU A 146 -25.15 -4.99 1.87
C GLU A 146 -26.35 -5.70 2.48
N THR A 147 -27.41 -5.89 1.70
CA THR A 147 -28.59 -6.63 2.14
C THR A 147 -28.26 -8.09 2.45
N ALA A 148 -27.53 -8.77 1.56
CA ALA A 148 -27.10 -10.14 1.79
C ALA A 148 -26.15 -10.23 2.99
N GLN A 149 -25.23 -9.29 3.14
CA GLN A 149 -24.27 -9.25 4.25
C GLN A 149 -24.97 -9.10 5.62
N SER A 150 -26.02 -8.28 5.70
CA SER A 150 -26.78 -8.10 6.94
C SER A 150 -27.40 -9.39 7.48
N ALA A 151 -27.63 -10.38 6.61
CA ALA A 151 -28.17 -11.69 6.94
C ALA A 151 -27.08 -12.70 7.35
N GLN A 152 -25.79 -12.38 7.16
CA GLN A 152 -24.69 -13.29 7.46
C GLN A 152 -24.18 -13.14 8.90
N LYS A 153 -23.61 -14.22 9.42
CA LYS A 153 -22.88 -14.18 10.69
C LYS A 153 -21.54 -13.46 10.47
N ARG A 154 -21.26 -12.44 11.26
CA ARG A 154 -19.99 -11.71 11.19
C ARG A 154 -18.78 -12.64 11.27
N GLY A 155 -17.81 -12.45 10.40
CA GLY A 155 -16.61 -13.27 10.30
C GLY A 155 -16.83 -14.66 9.73
N SER A 156 -18.02 -14.98 9.21
CA SER A 156 -18.23 -16.18 8.41
C SER A 156 -17.58 -16.02 7.03
N LEU A 157 -17.31 -17.12 6.35
CA LEU A 157 -16.76 -17.08 4.99
C LEU A 157 -17.67 -16.27 4.04
N ALA A 158 -18.98 -16.41 4.15
CA ALA A 158 -19.95 -15.65 3.37
C ALA A 158 -19.86 -14.13 3.64
N ASP A 159 -19.72 -13.72 4.91
CA ASP A 159 -19.52 -12.31 5.27
C ASP A 159 -18.23 -11.75 4.68
N ILE A 160 -17.13 -12.53 4.75
CA ILE A 160 -15.84 -12.14 4.17
C ILE A 160 -15.95 -11.94 2.65
N CYS A 161 -16.59 -12.87 1.94
CA CYS A 161 -16.78 -12.78 0.48
C CYS A 161 -17.58 -11.54 0.08
N LEU A 162 -18.67 -11.27 0.78
CA LEU A 162 -19.49 -10.08 0.51
C LEU A 162 -18.75 -8.78 0.85
N LEU A 163 -17.90 -8.77 1.89
CA LEU A 163 -17.05 -7.63 2.22
C LEU A 163 -16.02 -7.33 1.10
N ILE A 164 -15.43 -8.37 0.51
CA ILE A 164 -14.48 -8.21 -0.61
C ILE A 164 -15.23 -7.63 -1.82
N GLY A 165 -16.35 -8.22 -2.21
CA GLY A 165 -17.20 -7.74 -3.32
C GLY A 165 -17.64 -6.29 -3.12
N ARG A 166 -18.12 -5.96 -1.90
CA ARG A 166 -18.52 -4.59 -1.55
C ARG A 166 -17.36 -3.62 -1.65
N GLY A 167 -16.18 -3.97 -1.13
CA GLY A 167 -15.01 -3.12 -1.23
C GLY A 167 -14.58 -2.86 -2.67
N LEU A 168 -14.67 -3.85 -3.54
CA LEU A 168 -14.40 -3.71 -4.96
C LEU A 168 -15.39 -2.74 -5.64
N LEU A 169 -16.69 -2.88 -5.35
CA LEU A 169 -17.73 -1.99 -5.87
C LEU A 169 -17.53 -0.54 -5.40
N GLN A 170 -17.25 -0.35 -4.11
CA GLN A 170 -16.98 0.96 -3.52
C GLN A 170 -15.76 1.63 -4.14
N TYR A 171 -14.71 0.87 -4.45
CA TYR A 171 -13.54 1.39 -5.18
C TYR A 171 -13.91 1.86 -6.60
N ARG A 172 -14.81 1.15 -7.30
CA ARG A 172 -15.30 1.55 -8.62
C ARG A 172 -16.23 2.77 -8.59
N GLU A 173 -16.82 3.07 -7.44
CA GLU A 173 -17.57 4.31 -7.20
C GLU A 173 -16.68 5.51 -6.81
N ASP A 174 -15.35 5.38 -6.91
CA ASP A 174 -14.37 6.35 -6.40
C ASP A 174 -14.54 6.64 -4.89
N ARG A 175 -15.03 5.68 -4.12
CA ARG A 175 -15.22 5.75 -2.67
C ARG A 175 -14.15 4.93 -1.96
N GLU A 176 -12.90 5.35 -2.15
CA GLU A 176 -11.74 4.64 -1.61
C GLU A 176 -11.80 4.47 -0.08
N ASP A 177 -12.41 5.43 0.63
CA ASP A 177 -12.60 5.40 2.08
C ASP A 177 -13.41 4.17 2.53
N LEU A 178 -14.52 3.94 1.91
CA LEU A 178 -15.38 2.80 2.22
C LEU A 178 -14.75 1.49 1.74
N ALA A 179 -14.11 1.52 0.57
CA ALA A 179 -13.43 0.35 0.01
C ALA A 179 -12.36 -0.18 0.96
N ILE A 180 -11.49 0.70 1.49
CA ILE A 180 -10.49 0.30 2.49
C ILE A 180 -11.15 -0.28 3.74
N GLY A 181 -12.19 0.36 4.26
CA GLY A 181 -12.91 -0.14 5.43
C GLY A 181 -13.44 -1.56 5.23
N SER A 182 -14.12 -1.81 4.11
CA SER A 182 -14.69 -3.12 3.78
C SER A 182 -13.60 -4.18 3.56
N LEU A 183 -12.55 -3.84 2.81
CA LEU A 183 -11.45 -4.77 2.48
C LEU A 183 -10.56 -5.07 3.69
N THR A 184 -10.29 -4.08 4.55
CA THR A 184 -9.56 -4.29 5.79
C THR A 184 -10.33 -5.20 6.74
N GLN A 185 -11.64 -5.00 6.85
CA GLN A 185 -12.50 -5.87 7.64
C GLN A 185 -12.48 -7.31 7.11
N ALA A 186 -12.56 -7.51 5.78
CA ALA A 186 -12.44 -8.82 5.15
C ALA A 186 -11.08 -9.47 5.40
N TYR A 187 -9.99 -8.73 5.21
CA TYR A 187 -8.62 -9.18 5.42
C TYR A 187 -8.38 -9.61 6.87
N ASN A 188 -8.86 -8.84 7.85
CA ASN A 188 -8.72 -9.15 9.26
C ASN A 188 -9.60 -10.33 9.68
N ALA A 189 -10.83 -10.42 9.18
CA ALA A 189 -11.73 -11.54 9.45
C ALA A 189 -11.22 -12.86 8.88
N SER A 190 -10.40 -12.83 7.83
CA SER A 190 -9.81 -14.01 7.18
C SER A 190 -8.44 -14.43 7.74
N ALA A 191 -8.09 -14.02 8.97
CA ALA A 191 -6.80 -14.37 9.60
C ALA A 191 -6.66 -15.88 9.92
N ALA A 192 -7.77 -16.63 10.03
CA ALA A 192 -7.73 -18.08 10.29
C ALA A 192 -7.21 -18.85 9.06
N PRO A 193 -6.40 -19.90 9.24
CA PRO A 193 -5.86 -20.71 8.13
C PRO A 193 -6.92 -21.30 7.19
N ALA A 194 -8.15 -21.53 7.69
CA ALA A 194 -9.27 -22.02 6.90
C ALA A 194 -9.77 -20.98 5.86
N PHE A 195 -9.37 -19.71 5.98
CA PHE A 195 -9.78 -18.61 5.12
C PHE A 195 -8.61 -17.99 4.34
N SER A 196 -7.54 -18.77 4.12
CA SER A 196 -6.31 -18.28 3.47
C SER A 196 -6.58 -17.71 2.07
N GLU A 197 -7.40 -18.37 1.27
CA GLU A 197 -7.73 -17.94 -0.09
C GLU A 197 -8.51 -16.60 -0.13
N PRO A 198 -9.62 -16.42 0.60
CA PRO A 198 -10.27 -15.12 0.76
C PRO A 198 -9.36 -14.03 1.32
N ARG A 199 -8.41 -14.40 2.19
CA ARG A 199 -7.41 -13.46 2.71
C ARG A 199 -6.53 -12.90 1.60
N ILE A 200 -6.03 -13.77 0.72
CA ILE A 200 -5.21 -13.36 -0.41
C ILE A 200 -5.99 -12.51 -1.41
N LEU A 201 -7.24 -12.86 -1.64
CA LEU A 201 -8.13 -12.04 -2.47
C LEU A 201 -8.31 -10.63 -1.87
N ALA A 202 -8.64 -10.53 -0.59
CA ALA A 202 -8.77 -9.26 0.10
C ALA A 202 -7.45 -8.46 0.07
N ALA A 203 -6.31 -9.11 0.30
CA ALA A 203 -4.98 -8.49 0.24
C ALA A 203 -4.68 -7.92 -1.14
N SER A 204 -4.98 -8.65 -2.21
CA SER A 204 -4.72 -8.22 -3.59
C SER A 204 -5.56 -7.00 -3.99
N VAL A 205 -6.86 -7.03 -3.66
CA VAL A 205 -7.75 -5.89 -3.94
C VAL A 205 -7.35 -4.68 -3.10
N LEU A 206 -7.05 -4.88 -1.81
CA LEU A 206 -6.60 -3.81 -0.91
C LEU A 206 -5.27 -3.21 -1.37
N SER A 207 -4.31 -4.03 -1.82
CA SER A 207 -3.06 -3.56 -2.42
C SER A 207 -3.31 -2.63 -3.61
N THR A 208 -4.27 -2.97 -4.46
CA THR A 208 -4.65 -2.15 -5.63
C THR A 208 -5.26 -0.81 -5.21
N VAL A 209 -6.15 -0.81 -4.22
CA VAL A 209 -6.74 0.42 -3.67
C VAL A 209 -5.66 1.32 -3.05
N LEU A 210 -4.79 0.76 -2.20
CA LEU A 210 -3.70 1.49 -1.56
C LEU A 210 -2.71 2.07 -2.58
N ARG A 211 -2.40 1.32 -3.64
CA ARG A 211 -1.60 1.82 -4.76
C ARG A 211 -2.26 3.05 -5.41
N GLY A 212 -3.57 3.00 -5.66
CA GLY A 212 -4.34 4.13 -6.20
C GLY A 212 -4.26 5.38 -5.32
N MET A 213 -4.16 5.19 -4.02
CA MET A 213 -4.05 6.27 -3.02
C MET A 213 -2.63 6.75 -2.77
N GLY A 214 -1.62 6.09 -3.36
CA GLY A 214 -0.20 6.43 -3.18
C GLY A 214 0.45 5.82 -1.92
N ASP A 215 -0.21 4.90 -1.24
CA ASP A 215 0.41 4.15 -0.15
C ASP A 215 1.15 2.92 -0.67
N TYR A 216 2.22 3.18 -1.39
CA TYR A 216 3.02 2.15 -2.04
C TYR A 216 3.67 1.15 -1.08
N PRO A 217 4.21 1.56 0.09
CA PRO A 217 4.81 0.62 1.04
C PRO A 217 3.82 -0.45 1.52
N GLN A 218 2.62 -0.05 1.90
CA GLN A 218 1.59 -1.00 2.34
C GLN A 218 1.08 -1.86 1.18
N ALA A 219 0.89 -1.27 0.01
CA ALA A 219 0.52 -2.01 -1.19
C ALA A 219 1.53 -3.12 -1.52
N LEU A 220 2.84 -2.84 -1.40
CA LEU A 220 3.89 -3.85 -1.63
C LEU A 220 3.84 -5.00 -0.61
N VAL A 221 3.57 -4.70 0.66
CA VAL A 221 3.47 -5.73 1.71
C VAL A 221 2.34 -6.72 1.40
N LEU A 222 1.15 -6.21 1.09
CA LEU A 222 -0.01 -7.03 0.76
C LEU A 222 0.17 -7.79 -0.56
N ASN A 223 0.78 -7.15 -1.54
CA ASN A 223 1.10 -7.81 -2.81
C ASN A 223 2.14 -8.92 -2.64
N GLN A 224 3.12 -8.77 -1.74
CA GLN A 224 4.08 -9.83 -1.43
C GLN A 224 3.40 -11.05 -0.81
N GLU A 225 2.44 -10.85 0.11
CA GLU A 225 1.65 -11.95 0.68
C GLU A 225 0.93 -12.75 -0.42
N ALA A 226 0.38 -12.05 -1.43
CA ALA A 226 -0.25 -12.68 -2.58
C ALA A 226 0.76 -13.44 -3.47
N ILE A 227 1.93 -12.87 -3.72
CA ILE A 227 3.00 -13.53 -4.49
C ILE A 227 3.43 -14.83 -3.80
N ASP A 228 3.72 -14.78 -2.49
CA ASP A 228 4.20 -15.93 -1.73
C ASP A 228 3.17 -17.06 -1.73
N TRP A 229 1.89 -16.71 -1.57
CA TRP A 229 0.79 -17.67 -1.65
C TRP A 229 0.70 -18.29 -3.06
N ASN A 230 0.70 -17.49 -4.12
CA ASN A 230 0.56 -17.97 -5.49
C ASN A 230 1.72 -18.90 -5.90
N ILE A 231 2.93 -18.64 -5.40
CA ILE A 231 4.09 -19.54 -5.57
C ILE A 231 3.80 -20.88 -4.86
N ALA A 232 3.33 -20.84 -3.61
CA ALA A 232 3.06 -22.05 -2.82
C ALA A 232 1.93 -22.91 -3.42
N GLN A 233 0.95 -22.28 -4.08
CA GLN A 233 -0.17 -22.97 -4.74
C GLN A 233 0.12 -23.35 -6.20
N HIS A 234 1.28 -23.00 -6.77
CA HIS A 234 1.60 -23.16 -8.19
C HIS A 234 0.57 -22.47 -9.12
N ALA A 235 0.00 -21.35 -8.68
CA ALA A 235 -1.03 -20.60 -9.38
C ALA A 235 -0.40 -19.63 -10.39
N SER A 236 0.08 -20.13 -11.52
CA SER A 236 0.90 -19.38 -12.47
C SER A 236 0.23 -18.11 -13.01
N LEU A 237 -1.07 -18.15 -13.33
CA LEU A 237 -1.81 -16.98 -13.81
C LEU A 237 -1.93 -15.90 -12.73
N ALA A 238 -2.35 -16.28 -11.51
CA ALA A 238 -2.46 -15.35 -10.40
C ALA A 238 -1.09 -14.78 -9.99
N LEU A 239 -0.02 -15.58 -10.13
CA LEU A 239 1.35 -15.14 -9.91
C LEU A 239 1.78 -14.10 -10.96
N SER A 240 1.48 -14.32 -12.25
CA SER A 240 1.74 -13.35 -13.32
C SER A 240 1.09 -12.00 -13.01
N VAL A 241 -0.19 -12.01 -12.66
CA VAL A 241 -0.94 -10.79 -12.29
C VAL A 241 -0.32 -10.11 -11.06
N SER A 242 0.03 -10.87 -10.02
CA SER A 242 0.61 -10.30 -8.79
C SER A 242 1.99 -9.67 -9.05
N ARG A 243 2.83 -10.30 -9.88
CA ARG A 243 4.11 -9.75 -10.34
C ARG A 243 3.92 -8.46 -11.15
N PHE A 244 2.98 -8.48 -12.09
CA PHE A 244 2.63 -7.31 -12.88
C PHE A 244 2.19 -6.12 -12.00
N LEU A 245 1.32 -6.36 -11.02
CA LEU A 245 0.88 -5.32 -10.08
C LEU A 245 2.04 -4.78 -9.23
N ARG A 246 2.98 -5.64 -8.81
CA ARG A 246 4.19 -5.23 -8.11
C ARG A 246 5.04 -4.30 -8.97
N GLY A 247 5.26 -4.66 -10.24
CA GLY A 247 5.96 -3.80 -11.20
C GLY A 247 5.31 -2.42 -11.32
N ARG A 248 3.98 -2.36 -11.40
CA ARG A 248 3.24 -1.10 -11.45
C ARG A 248 3.38 -0.25 -10.18
N ILE A 249 3.44 -0.87 -9.00
CA ILE A 249 3.71 -0.14 -7.75
C ILE A 249 5.13 0.43 -7.79
N LEU A 250 6.10 -0.36 -8.24
CA LEU A 250 7.51 0.05 -8.32
C LEU A 250 7.72 1.21 -9.32
N VAL A 251 7.00 1.23 -10.46
CA VAL A 251 7.00 2.38 -11.39
C VAL A 251 6.56 3.65 -10.68
N LEU A 252 5.46 3.60 -9.91
CA LEU A 252 4.95 4.76 -9.18
C LEU A 252 5.89 5.24 -8.05
N MET A 253 6.79 4.36 -7.59
CA MET A 253 7.87 4.69 -6.65
C MET A 253 9.13 5.23 -7.34
N GLY A 254 9.17 5.30 -8.67
CA GLY A 254 10.36 5.67 -9.45
C GLY A 254 11.43 4.57 -9.55
N LYS A 255 11.11 3.33 -9.15
CA LYS A 255 12.02 2.19 -9.14
C LYS A 255 11.92 1.39 -10.45
N HIS A 256 12.21 2.08 -11.55
CA HIS A 256 11.96 1.55 -12.90
C HIS A 256 12.75 0.28 -13.22
N ALA A 257 14.00 0.14 -12.74
CA ALA A 257 14.79 -1.06 -12.97
C ALA A 257 14.19 -2.30 -12.26
N GLU A 258 13.83 -2.16 -10.97
CA GLU A 258 13.16 -3.23 -10.22
C GLU A 258 11.80 -3.59 -10.85
N ALA A 259 11.09 -2.60 -11.40
CA ALA A 259 9.81 -2.80 -12.07
C ALA A 259 9.95 -3.64 -13.35
N ILE A 260 11.02 -3.42 -14.13
CA ILE A 260 11.29 -4.21 -15.35
C ILE A 260 11.46 -5.68 -15.00
N ASP A 261 12.19 -6.01 -13.92
CA ASP A 261 12.39 -7.40 -13.50
C ASP A 261 11.05 -8.09 -13.21
N GLU A 262 10.15 -7.40 -12.50
CA GLU A 262 8.82 -7.94 -12.19
C GLU A 262 7.94 -8.09 -13.45
N PHE A 263 7.98 -7.14 -14.38
CA PHE A 263 7.26 -7.24 -15.65
C PHE A 263 7.81 -8.34 -16.55
N VAL A 264 9.12 -8.58 -16.57
CA VAL A 264 9.75 -9.68 -17.31
C VAL A 264 9.30 -11.03 -16.77
N GLU A 265 9.25 -11.20 -15.45
CA GLU A 265 8.74 -12.42 -14.84
C GLU A 265 7.24 -12.62 -15.13
N ALA A 266 6.43 -11.55 -15.03
CA ALA A 266 5.02 -11.61 -15.40
C ALA A 266 4.82 -12.00 -16.86
N ARG A 267 5.58 -11.38 -17.79
CA ARG A 267 5.57 -11.71 -19.23
C ARG A 267 5.88 -13.18 -19.49
N LYS A 268 6.92 -13.71 -18.80
CA LYS A 268 7.31 -15.11 -18.94
C LYS A 268 6.20 -16.05 -18.51
N LEU A 269 5.60 -15.80 -17.34
CA LEU A 269 4.48 -16.58 -16.83
C LEU A 269 3.26 -16.54 -17.77
N SER A 270 2.92 -15.37 -18.31
CA SER A 270 1.85 -15.23 -19.31
C SER A 270 2.17 -15.97 -20.60
N ALA A 271 3.42 -15.91 -21.09
CA ALA A 271 3.85 -16.63 -22.28
C ALA A 271 3.76 -18.16 -22.11
N ASP A 272 4.13 -18.68 -20.92
CA ASP A 272 4.02 -20.10 -20.58
C ASP A 272 2.55 -20.60 -20.51
N LEU A 273 1.59 -19.66 -20.43
CA LEU A 273 0.14 -19.91 -20.41
C LEU A 273 -0.57 -19.59 -21.73
N ASP A 274 0.18 -19.27 -22.81
CA ASP A 274 -0.37 -18.78 -24.08
C ASP A 274 -1.25 -17.52 -23.94
N ASP A 275 -1.09 -16.75 -22.84
CA ASP A 275 -1.77 -15.49 -22.58
C ASP A 275 -1.08 -14.35 -23.34
N THR A 276 -1.47 -14.17 -24.61
CA THR A 276 -0.88 -13.18 -25.52
C THR A 276 -1.16 -11.75 -25.08
N GLU A 277 -2.31 -11.49 -24.49
CA GLU A 277 -2.71 -10.20 -23.94
C GLU A 277 -1.85 -9.84 -22.72
N GLY A 278 -1.67 -10.76 -21.80
CA GLY A 278 -0.80 -10.58 -20.63
C GLY A 278 0.65 -10.29 -21.02
N VAL A 279 1.16 -10.97 -22.04
CA VAL A 279 2.47 -10.65 -22.62
C VAL A 279 2.51 -9.21 -23.13
N ALA A 280 1.50 -8.76 -23.88
CA ALA A 280 1.46 -7.39 -24.42
C ALA A 280 1.34 -6.33 -23.32
N PHE A 281 0.55 -6.58 -22.26
CA PHE A 281 0.47 -5.69 -21.09
C PHE A 281 1.82 -5.56 -20.37
N ALA A 282 2.53 -6.67 -20.17
CA ALA A 282 3.86 -6.61 -19.57
C ALA A 282 4.84 -5.83 -20.47
N GLU A 283 4.84 -6.07 -21.79
CA GLU A 283 5.70 -5.40 -22.75
C GLU A 283 5.50 -3.89 -22.81
N VAL A 284 4.26 -3.38 -22.76
CA VAL A 284 4.02 -1.92 -22.78
C VAL A 284 4.56 -1.26 -21.51
N HIS A 285 4.48 -1.91 -20.34
CA HIS A 285 5.03 -1.37 -19.11
C HIS A 285 6.56 -1.53 -19.01
N ILE A 286 7.15 -2.56 -19.63
CA ILE A 286 8.59 -2.65 -19.87
C ILE A 286 9.05 -1.50 -20.77
N CYS A 287 8.30 -1.20 -21.84
CA CYS A 287 8.58 -0.04 -22.69
C CYS A 287 8.56 1.25 -21.89
N GLU A 288 7.50 1.52 -21.14
CA GLU A 288 7.37 2.71 -20.30
C GLU A 288 8.56 2.85 -19.33
N ALA A 289 8.91 1.80 -18.61
CA ALA A 289 10.02 1.82 -17.66
C ALA A 289 11.38 2.05 -18.36
N HIS A 290 11.60 1.48 -19.56
CA HIS A 290 12.80 1.76 -20.34
C HIS A 290 12.85 3.20 -20.88
N VAL A 291 11.71 3.82 -21.20
CA VAL A 291 11.65 5.24 -21.57
C VAL A 291 12.10 6.11 -20.40
N GLU A 292 11.62 5.83 -19.20
CA GLU A 292 12.01 6.58 -18.00
C GLU A 292 13.52 6.42 -17.65
N LEU A 293 14.10 5.27 -17.99
CA LEU A 293 15.54 5.00 -17.84
C LEU A 293 16.40 5.52 -19.02
N GLY A 294 15.80 6.15 -20.04
CA GLY A 294 16.51 6.63 -21.24
C GLY A 294 17.04 5.50 -22.17
N GLN A 295 16.57 4.27 -22.00
CA GLN A 295 17.00 3.10 -22.78
C GLN A 295 16.11 2.94 -24.03
N LEU A 296 16.16 3.92 -24.94
CA LEU A 296 15.21 4.13 -26.03
C LEU A 296 15.07 2.93 -26.99
N GLU A 297 16.18 2.27 -27.35
CA GLU A 297 16.12 1.11 -28.24
C GLU A 297 15.36 -0.07 -27.62
N LYS A 298 15.59 -0.35 -26.32
CA LYS A 298 14.87 -1.40 -25.61
C LYS A 298 13.39 -1.05 -25.48
N ALA A 299 13.10 0.21 -25.15
CA ALA A 299 11.74 0.71 -25.09
C ALA A 299 11.00 0.54 -26.41
N LYS A 300 11.63 0.93 -27.51
CA LYS A 300 11.06 0.84 -28.85
C LYS A 300 10.75 -0.60 -29.26
N SER A 301 11.66 -1.52 -28.91
CA SER A 301 11.47 -2.95 -29.15
C SER A 301 10.24 -3.48 -28.41
N ALA A 302 10.13 -3.19 -27.12
CA ALA A 302 9.02 -3.65 -26.27
C ALA A 302 7.67 -3.06 -26.71
N CYS A 303 7.61 -1.74 -26.98
CA CYS A 303 6.38 -1.11 -27.49
C CYS A 303 5.93 -1.67 -28.84
N ARG A 304 6.87 -1.95 -29.75
CA ARG A 304 6.57 -2.55 -31.05
C ARG A 304 6.07 -3.99 -30.93
N SER A 305 6.54 -4.73 -29.94
CA SER A 305 6.06 -6.07 -29.63
C SER A 305 4.60 -6.07 -29.16
N ALA A 306 4.24 -5.13 -28.28
CA ALA A 306 2.89 -5.06 -27.68
C ALA A 306 1.80 -4.57 -28.64
N LEU A 307 2.11 -3.57 -29.48
CA LEU A 307 1.12 -2.83 -30.27
C LEU A 307 0.25 -3.69 -31.19
N PRO A 308 0.77 -4.69 -31.95
CA PRO A 308 -0.04 -5.54 -32.81
C PRO A 308 -1.11 -6.32 -32.04
N THR A 309 -0.77 -6.84 -30.87
CA THR A 309 -1.70 -7.59 -30.03
C THR A 309 -2.86 -6.69 -29.58
N PHE A 310 -2.58 -5.48 -29.09
CA PHE A 310 -3.64 -4.56 -28.69
C PHE A 310 -4.56 -4.16 -29.83
N ILE A 311 -4.03 -4.01 -31.05
CA ILE A 311 -4.85 -3.75 -32.25
C ILE A 311 -5.71 -4.96 -32.59
N ALA A 312 -5.15 -6.16 -32.56
CA ALA A 312 -5.86 -7.41 -32.92
C ALA A 312 -6.97 -7.71 -31.90
N SER A 313 -6.69 -7.54 -30.62
CA SER A 313 -7.66 -7.74 -29.52
C SER A 313 -8.59 -6.53 -29.32
N LYS A 314 -8.47 -5.48 -30.13
CA LYS A 314 -9.28 -4.25 -30.06
C LYS A 314 -9.15 -3.48 -28.76
N PHE A 315 -8.02 -3.59 -28.08
CA PHE A 315 -7.65 -2.79 -26.91
C PHE A 315 -7.18 -1.39 -27.33
N TRP A 316 -8.12 -0.58 -27.81
CA TRP A 316 -7.81 0.70 -28.45
C TRP A 316 -7.11 1.68 -27.53
N ASP A 317 -7.44 1.68 -26.23
CA ASP A 317 -6.81 2.58 -25.25
C ASP A 317 -5.35 2.21 -25.02
N GLN A 318 -5.03 0.91 -24.94
CA GLN A 318 -3.66 0.41 -24.80
C GLN A 318 -2.86 0.62 -26.08
N ALA A 319 -3.50 0.43 -27.24
CA ALA A 319 -2.86 0.74 -28.52
C ALA A 319 -2.49 2.22 -28.61
N LYS A 320 -3.38 3.14 -28.20
CA LYS A 320 -3.13 4.59 -28.13
C LYS A 320 -2.02 4.95 -27.14
N GLU A 321 -2.03 4.34 -25.97
CA GLU A 321 -0.98 4.53 -24.96
C GLU A 321 0.38 4.07 -25.49
N THR A 322 0.43 2.90 -26.12
CA THR A 322 1.64 2.36 -26.75
C THR A 322 2.15 3.28 -27.87
N GLN A 323 1.24 3.82 -28.70
CA GLN A 323 1.58 4.79 -29.74
C GLN A 323 2.12 6.11 -29.15
N ALA A 324 1.55 6.58 -28.04
CA ALA A 324 2.05 7.75 -27.33
C ALA A 324 3.47 7.54 -26.77
N LEU A 325 3.75 6.36 -26.21
CA LEU A 325 5.12 5.99 -25.78
C LEU A 325 6.09 5.96 -26.96
N LEU A 326 5.69 5.40 -28.10
CA LEU A 326 6.50 5.44 -29.33
C LEU A 326 6.76 6.86 -29.83
N ALA A 327 5.77 7.76 -29.72
CA ALA A 327 5.97 9.17 -30.05
C ALA A 327 6.95 9.87 -29.08
N ARG A 328 6.91 9.54 -27.79
CA ARG A 328 7.92 10.03 -26.82
C ARG A 328 9.33 9.56 -27.18
N ILE A 329 9.47 8.32 -27.62
CA ILE A 329 10.74 7.76 -28.07
C ILE A 329 11.21 8.49 -29.35
N ASP A 330 10.34 8.65 -30.36
CA ASP A 330 10.66 9.36 -31.59
C ASP A 330 11.10 10.82 -31.30
N LEU A 331 10.44 11.51 -30.36
CA LEU A 331 10.85 12.84 -29.92
C LEU A 331 12.25 12.83 -29.28
N ALA A 332 12.53 11.88 -28.42
CA ALA A 332 13.82 11.75 -27.74
C ALA A 332 14.96 11.35 -28.70
N GLU A 333 14.65 10.65 -29.79
CA GLU A 333 15.57 10.33 -30.89
C GLU A 333 15.79 11.50 -31.87
N GLY A 334 15.12 12.65 -31.67
CA GLY A 334 15.25 13.82 -32.52
C GLY A 334 14.37 13.77 -33.79
N HIS A 335 13.26 13.05 -33.76
CA HIS A 335 12.28 12.95 -34.84
C HIS A 335 10.93 13.57 -34.47
N PRO A 336 10.90 14.91 -34.17
CA PRO A 336 9.69 15.55 -33.65
C PRO A 336 8.52 15.59 -34.64
N GLU A 337 8.76 15.64 -35.97
CA GLU A 337 7.70 15.59 -36.97
C GLU A 337 6.92 14.29 -36.91
N LYS A 338 7.65 13.18 -36.79
CA LYS A 338 7.04 11.84 -36.67
C LYS A 338 6.27 11.70 -35.36
N ALA A 339 6.85 12.17 -34.25
CA ALA A 339 6.19 12.20 -32.96
C ALA A 339 4.88 13.00 -33.01
N LEU A 340 4.89 14.19 -33.65
CA LEU A 340 3.71 15.03 -33.80
C LEU A 340 2.60 14.35 -34.61
N ALA A 341 2.97 13.72 -35.73
CA ALA A 341 2.01 12.98 -36.56
C ALA A 341 1.32 11.85 -35.77
N THR A 342 2.08 11.10 -34.98
CA THR A 342 1.55 10.02 -34.12
C THR A 342 0.62 10.60 -33.05
N LEU A 343 1.03 11.66 -32.33
CA LEU A 343 0.23 12.26 -31.26
C LEU A 343 -1.07 12.89 -31.79
N ASN A 344 -1.04 13.51 -32.96
CA ASN A 344 -2.24 14.01 -33.62
C ASN A 344 -3.20 12.86 -33.95
N GLY A 345 -2.69 11.77 -34.54
CA GLY A 345 -3.51 10.58 -34.85
C GLY A 345 -4.16 9.98 -33.59
N VAL A 346 -3.44 9.91 -32.48
CA VAL A 346 -3.97 9.43 -31.20
C VAL A 346 -5.06 10.35 -30.65
N LEU A 347 -4.89 11.70 -30.74
CA LEU A 347 -5.84 12.69 -30.24
C LEU A 347 -7.08 12.85 -31.14
N ASP A 348 -6.90 12.80 -32.47
CA ASP A 348 -8.00 12.96 -33.45
C ASP A 348 -8.99 11.78 -33.44
N HIS A 349 -8.50 10.57 -33.14
CA HIS A 349 -9.33 9.37 -33.00
C HIS A 349 -9.81 9.14 -31.55
N GLY A 350 -9.58 10.10 -30.67
CA GLY A 350 -9.97 10.08 -29.26
C GLY A 350 -11.40 10.52 -29.06
N GLY A 351 -12.34 9.57 -29.06
CA GLY A 351 -13.66 9.77 -28.47
C GLY A 351 -13.56 10.05 -26.96
N THR A 352 -14.67 10.41 -26.35
CA THR A 352 -14.87 10.77 -24.94
C THR A 352 -14.50 9.69 -23.92
N ASP A 353 -13.93 8.57 -24.34
CA ASP A 353 -13.79 7.34 -23.55
C ASP A 353 -12.40 7.13 -22.92
N VAL A 354 -11.41 7.99 -23.24
CA VAL A 354 -10.06 7.89 -22.65
C VAL A 354 -10.03 8.54 -21.27
N GLN A 355 -9.43 7.89 -20.29
CA GLN A 355 -9.31 8.43 -18.92
C GLN A 355 -8.74 9.87 -18.93
N PRO A 356 -9.34 10.82 -18.23
CA PRO A 356 -8.96 12.25 -18.28
C PRO A 356 -7.47 12.53 -18.04
N ARG A 357 -6.82 11.78 -17.13
CA ARG A 357 -5.38 11.91 -16.86
C ARG A 357 -4.50 11.50 -18.05
N ARG A 358 -4.88 10.45 -18.78
CA ARG A 358 -4.14 9.98 -19.95
C ARG A 358 -4.24 10.98 -21.09
N VAL A 359 -5.43 11.54 -21.29
CA VAL A 359 -5.62 12.62 -22.26
C VAL A 359 -4.78 13.84 -21.90
N ALA A 360 -4.68 14.20 -20.63
CA ALA A 360 -3.81 15.30 -20.20
C ALA A 360 -2.35 15.06 -20.60
N SER A 361 -1.80 13.87 -20.33
CA SER A 361 -0.40 13.56 -20.69
C SER A 361 -0.13 13.60 -22.21
N LEU A 362 -1.12 13.26 -23.06
CA LEU A 362 -0.99 13.40 -24.50
C LEU A 362 -0.80 14.85 -24.93
N TYR A 363 -1.56 15.79 -24.35
CA TYR A 363 -1.38 17.22 -24.58
C TYR A 363 -0.01 17.72 -24.11
N GLU A 364 0.48 17.24 -22.96
CA GLU A 364 1.83 17.56 -22.48
C GLU A 364 2.89 17.16 -23.50
N TRP A 365 2.85 15.92 -23.99
CA TRP A 365 3.84 15.44 -24.95
C TRP A 365 3.71 16.12 -26.31
N ARG A 366 2.49 16.43 -26.75
CA ARG A 366 2.30 17.19 -27.99
C ARG A 366 2.81 18.64 -27.85
N ALA A 367 2.62 19.27 -26.69
CA ALA A 367 3.21 20.58 -26.39
C ALA A 367 4.74 20.55 -26.47
N ARG A 368 5.40 19.55 -25.88
CA ARG A 368 6.86 19.39 -25.94
C ARG A 368 7.33 19.15 -27.37
N THR A 369 6.58 18.37 -28.13
CA THR A 369 6.88 18.08 -29.55
C THR A 369 6.73 19.32 -30.41
N ASN A 370 5.65 20.09 -30.24
CA ASN A 370 5.45 21.37 -30.91
C ASN A 370 6.53 22.38 -30.57
N ALA A 371 6.97 22.44 -29.29
CA ALA A 371 8.08 23.29 -28.88
C ALA A 371 9.41 22.91 -29.56
N ALA A 372 9.69 21.61 -29.70
CA ALA A 372 10.87 21.12 -30.43
C ALA A 372 10.85 21.49 -31.92
N LEU A 373 9.66 21.66 -32.50
CA LEU A 373 9.44 22.14 -33.88
C LEU A 373 9.36 23.66 -34.02
N ASN A 374 9.57 24.41 -32.92
CA ASN A 374 9.37 25.87 -32.83
C ASN A 374 7.91 26.33 -33.07
N ASN A 375 6.93 25.43 -33.00
CA ASN A 375 5.51 25.73 -33.09
C ASN A 375 4.98 26.23 -31.73
N TYR A 376 5.51 27.35 -31.23
CA TYR A 376 5.27 27.80 -29.87
C TYR A 376 3.82 28.14 -29.56
N ARG A 377 3.04 28.56 -30.56
CA ARG A 377 1.61 28.87 -30.39
C ARG A 377 0.82 27.58 -30.06
N ASP A 378 1.08 26.53 -30.81
CA ASP A 378 0.40 25.24 -30.61
C ASP A 378 0.90 24.56 -29.33
N ALA A 379 2.20 24.68 -29.03
CA ALA A 379 2.78 24.23 -27.77
C ALA A 379 2.12 24.89 -26.55
N TYR A 380 1.89 26.22 -26.62
CA TYR A 380 1.18 26.95 -25.56
C TYR A 380 -0.28 26.50 -25.41
N THR A 381 -0.98 26.31 -26.52
CA THR A 381 -2.37 25.85 -26.53
C THR A 381 -2.48 24.45 -25.88
N ASP A 382 -1.61 23.52 -26.27
CA ASP A 382 -1.56 22.16 -25.71
C ASP A 382 -1.18 22.17 -24.22
N LEU A 383 -0.20 23.00 -23.84
CA LEU A 383 0.19 23.12 -22.43
C LEU A 383 -0.95 23.69 -21.58
N SER A 384 -1.70 24.65 -22.11
CA SER A 384 -2.88 25.22 -21.43
C SER A 384 -3.97 24.16 -21.24
N GLU A 385 -4.19 23.32 -22.25
CA GLU A 385 -5.15 22.20 -22.16
C GLU A 385 -4.68 21.11 -21.19
N TYR A 386 -3.39 20.80 -21.17
CA TYR A 386 -2.78 19.92 -20.16
C TYR A 386 -3.05 20.45 -18.74
N VAL A 387 -2.70 21.72 -18.47
CA VAL A 387 -2.87 22.32 -17.15
C VAL A 387 -4.34 22.32 -16.72
N ARG A 388 -5.26 22.68 -17.63
CA ARG A 388 -6.70 22.67 -17.37
C ARG A 388 -7.18 21.27 -16.94
N ARG A 389 -6.77 20.22 -17.67
CA ARG A 389 -7.16 18.85 -17.39
C ARG A 389 -6.46 18.31 -16.16
N TYR A 390 -5.20 18.66 -15.96
CA TYR A 390 -4.43 18.25 -14.80
C TYR A 390 -5.03 18.78 -13.49
N ILE A 391 -5.42 20.06 -13.46
CA ILE A 391 -6.10 20.67 -12.31
C ILE A 391 -7.44 19.99 -12.06
N ALA A 392 -8.23 19.74 -13.09
CA ALA A 392 -9.54 19.08 -12.97
C ALA A 392 -9.44 17.64 -12.42
N THR A 393 -8.30 16.97 -12.59
CA THR A 393 -8.08 15.60 -12.14
C THR A 393 -7.29 15.46 -10.84
N ASN A 394 -6.66 16.56 -10.39
CA ASN A 394 -5.80 16.60 -9.19
C ASN A 394 -6.42 17.47 -8.09
N ASP A 395 -7.67 17.23 -7.76
CA ASP A 395 -8.33 17.98 -6.69
C ASP A 395 -7.58 17.80 -5.36
N GLY A 396 -7.25 18.93 -4.71
CA GLY A 396 -6.51 18.96 -3.45
C GLY A 396 -7.19 18.22 -2.28
N ASP A 397 -8.48 17.90 -2.42
CA ASP A 397 -9.24 17.11 -1.46
C ASP A 397 -8.84 15.61 -1.45
N ARG A 398 -8.38 15.06 -2.58
CA ARG A 398 -7.87 13.69 -2.64
C ARG A 398 -6.66 13.46 -1.73
N ASN A 399 -5.75 14.43 -1.66
CA ASN A 399 -4.58 14.32 -0.79
C ASN A 399 -4.93 14.41 0.71
N LYS A 400 -5.93 15.23 1.07
CA LYS A 400 -6.44 15.31 2.44
C LYS A 400 -7.22 14.05 2.84
N GLN A 401 -8.03 13.55 1.91
CA GLN A 401 -8.82 12.34 2.09
C GLN A 401 -7.92 11.11 2.23
N SER A 402 -6.88 10.97 1.38
CA SER A 402 -5.92 9.88 1.47
C SER A 402 -5.11 9.91 2.78
N ALA A 403 -4.77 11.09 3.29
CA ALA A 403 -4.08 11.22 4.58
C ALA A 403 -4.96 10.79 5.76
N SER A 404 -6.25 11.15 5.75
CA SER A 404 -7.22 10.75 6.78
C SER A 404 -7.47 9.23 6.77
N LEU A 405 -7.45 8.64 5.58
CA LEU A 405 -7.67 7.20 5.37
C LEU A 405 -6.48 6.36 5.81
N ARG A 406 -5.26 6.81 5.52
CA ARG A 406 -4.04 6.20 6.07
C ARG A 406 -4.11 6.14 7.59
N ALA A 407 -4.48 7.26 8.23
CA ALA A 407 -4.61 7.31 9.67
C ALA A 407 -5.64 6.29 10.20
N ARG A 408 -6.77 6.08 9.51
CA ARG A 408 -7.77 5.06 9.90
C ARG A 408 -7.26 3.63 9.75
N PHE A 409 -6.68 3.29 8.60
CA PHE A 409 -6.14 1.95 8.35
C PHE A 409 -5.06 1.56 9.37
N GLU A 410 -4.19 2.50 9.69
CA GLU A 410 -3.11 2.29 10.64
C GLU A 410 -3.62 2.22 12.07
N THR A 411 -4.67 2.97 12.36
CA THR A 411 -5.37 2.87 13.64
C THR A 411 -6.01 1.49 13.85
N ASP A 412 -6.68 0.96 12.82
CA ASP A 412 -7.29 -0.37 12.91
C ASP A 412 -6.23 -1.47 13.07
N ARG A 413 -5.08 -1.35 12.38
CA ARG A 413 -3.93 -2.24 12.59
C ARG A 413 -3.33 -2.13 13.99
N GLU A 414 -3.23 -0.92 14.54
CA GLU A 414 -2.75 -0.70 15.91
C GLU A 414 -3.73 -1.26 16.95
N ILE A 415 -5.03 -1.12 16.72
CA ILE A 415 -6.07 -1.74 17.57
C ILE A 415 -5.96 -3.26 17.54
N GLU A 416 -5.79 -3.87 16.35
CA GLU A 416 -5.61 -5.31 16.20
C GLU A 416 -4.30 -5.79 16.83
N ARG A 417 -3.19 -5.09 16.59
CA ARG A 417 -1.89 -5.37 17.19
C ARG A 417 -1.94 -5.26 18.73
N ASN A 418 -2.62 -4.22 19.22
CA ASN A 418 -2.83 -4.05 20.66
C ASN A 418 -3.73 -5.15 21.24
N ALA A 419 -4.75 -5.60 20.49
CA ALA A 419 -5.60 -6.73 20.89
C ALA A 419 -4.83 -8.07 20.91
N LEU A 420 -3.93 -8.30 19.93
CA LEU A 420 -3.04 -9.45 19.90
C LEU A 420 -2.01 -9.40 21.04
N LEU A 421 -1.38 -8.24 21.24
CA LEU A 421 -0.45 -8.03 22.36
C LEU A 421 -1.15 -8.21 23.72
N LYS A 422 -2.39 -7.76 23.84
CA LYS A 422 -3.18 -7.98 25.04
C LYS A 422 -3.50 -9.45 25.26
N ARG A 423 -3.86 -10.20 24.21
CA ARG A 423 -4.04 -11.66 24.27
C ARG A 423 -2.74 -12.39 24.64
N GLU A 424 -1.61 -12.00 24.06
CA GLU A 424 -0.30 -12.54 24.44
C GLU A 424 0.04 -12.23 25.90
N LEU A 425 -0.26 -11.01 26.35
CA LEU A 425 -0.08 -10.61 27.74
C LEU A 425 -0.97 -11.43 28.69
N ASP A 426 -2.24 -11.62 28.35
CA ASP A 426 -3.19 -12.43 29.11
C ASP A 426 -2.73 -13.90 29.16
N LEU A 427 -2.31 -14.46 28.03
CA LEU A 427 -1.75 -15.82 27.97
C LEU A 427 -0.42 -15.94 28.73
N SER A 428 0.42 -14.92 28.70
CA SER A 428 1.66 -14.84 29.47
C SER A 428 1.36 -14.77 30.97
N GLN A 429 0.35 -13.99 31.36
CA GLN A 429 -0.11 -13.92 32.73
C GLN A 429 -0.71 -15.24 33.24
N GLU A 430 -1.55 -15.90 32.42
CA GLU A 430 -2.07 -17.24 32.76
C GLU A 430 -0.96 -18.30 32.89
N ARG A 431 0.03 -18.29 31.99
CA ARG A 431 1.21 -19.16 32.07
C ARG A 431 2.03 -18.86 33.31
N SER A 432 2.24 -17.57 33.61
CA SER A 432 2.93 -17.12 34.82
C SER A 432 2.20 -17.54 36.10
N GLN A 433 0.87 -17.44 36.13
CA GLN A 433 0.05 -17.88 37.25
C GLN A 433 0.09 -19.40 37.44
N ARG A 434 0.01 -20.18 36.39
CA ARG A 434 0.15 -21.65 36.44
C ARG A 434 1.55 -22.09 36.87
N GLN A 435 2.59 -21.44 36.37
CA GLN A 435 3.97 -21.67 36.81
C GLN A 435 4.16 -21.25 38.28
N ALA A 436 3.57 -20.14 38.71
CA ALA A 436 3.61 -19.71 40.08
C ALA A 436 2.88 -20.68 41.03
N GLN A 437 1.76 -21.29 40.58
CA GLN A 437 1.07 -22.34 41.34
C GLN A 437 1.91 -23.64 41.44
N GLN A 438 2.51 -24.08 40.33
CA GLN A 438 3.41 -25.25 40.33
C GLN A 438 4.64 -25.01 41.21
N LEU A 439 5.24 -23.81 41.12
CA LEU A 439 6.37 -23.44 41.99
C LEU A 439 5.98 -23.40 43.47
N ARG A 440 4.75 -22.97 43.81
CA ARG A 440 4.25 -22.98 45.19
C ARG A 440 4.12 -24.39 45.75
N TRP A 441 3.62 -25.35 44.97
CA TRP A 441 3.53 -26.76 45.39
C TRP A 441 4.90 -27.40 45.50
N ASN A 442 5.83 -27.14 44.62
CA ASN A 442 7.20 -27.62 44.69
C ASN A 442 7.98 -26.96 45.86
N ALA A 443 7.74 -25.68 46.12
CA ALA A 443 8.38 -24.97 47.23
C ALA A 443 7.93 -25.51 48.61
N ILE A 444 6.64 -25.88 48.76
CA ILE A 444 6.12 -26.47 49.98
C ILE A 444 6.76 -27.83 50.25
N ALA A 445 7.10 -28.61 49.21
CA ALA A 445 7.75 -29.90 49.33
C ALA A 445 9.26 -29.85 49.69
N THR A 446 9.93 -28.73 49.31
CA THR A 446 11.40 -28.60 49.48
C THR A 446 11.81 -27.69 50.66
N VAL A 447 10.89 -26.91 51.24
CA VAL A 447 11.22 -25.85 52.22
C VAL A 447 11.59 -26.33 53.62
N SER A 448 11.30 -27.60 54.01
CA SER A 448 11.65 -28.11 55.35
C SER A 448 13.15 -28.42 55.55
N GLY A 449 13.96 -28.50 54.48
CA GLY A 449 15.37 -28.91 54.61
C GLY A 449 16.45 -27.86 54.33
N VAL A 450 16.10 -26.75 53.62
CA VAL A 450 17.12 -25.83 53.05
C VAL A 450 17.07 -24.41 53.61
N LEU A 451 16.12 -24.11 54.51
CA LEU A 451 15.77 -22.75 54.94
C LEU A 451 16.91 -21.98 55.65
N VAL A 452 17.84 -22.68 56.33
CA VAL A 452 18.92 -21.99 57.12
C VAL A 452 20.11 -21.63 56.21
N ILE A 453 20.47 -22.43 55.25
CA ILE A 453 21.62 -22.15 54.33
C ILE A 453 21.20 -21.12 53.26
N ALA A 454 19.93 -21.14 52.81
CA ALA A 454 19.40 -20.18 51.82
C ALA A 454 19.30 -18.75 52.38
N LEU A 455 19.05 -18.59 53.68
CA LEU A 455 18.87 -17.26 54.29
C LEU A 455 20.18 -16.48 54.31
N LEU A 456 21.30 -17.09 54.64
CA LEU A 456 22.61 -16.43 54.69
C LEU A 456 23.16 -16.11 53.28
N MET A 457 22.98 -16.99 52.31
CA MET A 457 23.34 -16.75 50.90
C MET A 457 22.42 -15.70 50.29
N TYR A 458 21.13 -15.71 50.61
CA TYR A 458 20.16 -14.73 50.13
C TYR A 458 20.53 -13.30 50.55
N PHE A 459 20.97 -13.11 51.79
CA PHE A 459 21.34 -11.77 52.30
C PHE A 459 22.59 -11.24 51.62
N LEU A 460 23.53 -12.07 51.27
CA LEU A 460 24.76 -11.67 50.59
C LEU A 460 24.49 -11.36 49.09
N VAL A 461 23.71 -12.20 48.40
CA VAL A 461 23.43 -12.05 46.99
C VAL A 461 22.48 -10.87 46.69
N THR A 462 21.50 -10.64 47.55
CA THR A 462 20.57 -9.51 47.39
C THR A 462 21.25 -8.16 47.55
N ASN A 463 22.19 -8.04 48.48
CA ASN A 463 22.95 -6.79 48.69
C ASN A 463 23.83 -6.45 47.47
N LEU A 464 24.41 -7.45 46.84
CA LEU A 464 25.21 -7.28 45.60
C LEU A 464 24.37 -6.95 44.37
N ARG A 465 23.17 -7.54 44.24
CA ARG A 465 22.26 -7.29 43.12
C ARG A 465 21.56 -5.92 43.20
N PHE A 466 21.21 -5.49 44.40
CA PHE A 466 20.57 -4.17 44.62
C PHE A 466 21.47 -3.00 44.18
N ARG A 467 22.77 -3.11 44.41
CA ARG A 467 23.73 -2.10 43.93
C ARG A 467 23.82 -2.01 42.39
N LYS A 468 23.74 -3.14 41.68
CA LYS A 468 23.81 -3.14 40.20
C LYS A 468 22.54 -2.62 39.54
N GLN A 469 21.36 -2.92 40.10
CA GLN A 469 20.06 -2.44 39.58
C GLN A 469 19.89 -0.94 39.76
N LEU A 470 20.35 -0.37 40.87
CA LEU A 470 20.30 1.08 41.13
C LEU A 470 21.12 1.89 40.12
N VAL A 471 22.23 1.33 39.64
CA VAL A 471 23.08 2.00 38.65
C VAL A 471 22.43 1.93 37.24
N HIS A 472 21.74 0.85 36.90
CA HIS A 472 21.11 0.69 35.58
C HIS A 472 19.83 1.53 35.45
N LEU A 473 18.99 1.59 36.49
CA LEU A 473 17.79 2.43 36.52
C LEU A 473 18.12 3.94 36.54
N ALA A 474 19.30 4.31 37.02
CA ALA A 474 19.75 5.69 37.03
C ALA A 474 20.31 6.21 35.71
N SER A 475 20.47 5.34 34.68
CA SER A 475 21.14 5.67 33.43
C SER A 475 20.24 5.65 32.18
N GLN A 476 19.03 5.10 32.28
CA GLN A 476 18.08 5.05 31.18
C GLN A 476 16.85 5.90 31.46
N ASP A 477 16.21 6.36 30.39
CA ASP A 477 14.89 6.98 30.44
C ASP A 477 13.82 5.89 30.55
N GLY A 478 12.98 5.99 31.55
CA GLY A 478 11.99 4.94 31.88
C GLY A 478 10.89 4.78 30.83
N LEU A 479 10.67 5.75 29.95
CA LEU A 479 9.68 5.70 28.89
C LEU A 479 10.26 5.11 27.61
N THR A 480 11.36 5.66 27.15
CA THR A 480 11.94 5.36 25.84
C THR A 480 12.97 4.24 25.87
N GLY A 481 13.48 3.89 27.04
CA GLY A 481 14.59 2.95 27.20
C GLY A 481 15.92 3.44 26.60
N LEU A 482 15.98 4.70 26.18
CA LEU A 482 17.18 5.37 25.72
C LEU A 482 18.06 5.79 26.90
N PRO A 483 19.35 6.09 26.70
CA PRO A 483 20.16 6.83 27.66
C PRO A 483 19.41 8.09 28.12
N ASN A 484 19.34 8.28 29.42
CA ASN A 484 18.81 9.51 29.98
C ASN A 484 19.82 10.66 29.80
N ARG A 485 19.39 11.88 30.09
CA ARG A 485 20.20 13.09 29.93
C ARG A 485 21.61 12.95 30.54
N ARG A 486 21.70 12.45 31.77
CA ARG A 486 23.00 12.27 32.44
C ARG A 486 23.90 11.28 31.71
N ARG A 487 23.36 10.12 31.35
CA ARG A 487 24.10 9.07 30.65
C ARG A 487 24.48 9.51 29.22
N THR A 488 23.61 10.24 28.56
CA THR A 488 23.86 10.79 27.23
C THR A 488 25.02 11.81 27.28
N VAL A 489 25.07 12.67 28.30
CA VAL A 489 26.21 13.60 28.50
C VAL A 489 27.50 12.85 28.75
N GLU A 490 27.48 11.80 29.58
CA GLU A 490 28.67 10.96 29.83
C GLU A 490 29.19 10.33 28.53
N LEU A 491 28.27 9.76 27.72
CA LEU A 491 28.61 9.13 26.43
C LEU A 491 29.09 10.17 25.41
N ALA A 492 28.43 11.30 25.31
CA ALA A 492 28.82 12.40 24.43
C ALA A 492 30.19 12.98 24.81
N SER A 493 30.47 13.11 26.11
CA SER A 493 31.77 13.58 26.59
C SER A 493 32.90 12.59 26.25
N ALA A 494 32.62 11.30 26.39
CA ALA A 494 33.56 10.25 26.01
C ALA A 494 33.83 10.26 24.49
N ALA A 495 32.77 10.34 23.69
CA ALA A 495 32.86 10.41 22.24
C ALA A 495 33.62 11.68 21.76
N LEU A 496 33.40 12.81 22.42
CA LEU A 496 34.14 14.05 22.13
C LEU A 496 35.63 13.92 22.46
N ALA A 497 35.97 13.33 23.60
CA ALA A 497 37.35 13.10 23.99
C ALA A 497 38.03 12.15 23.02
N GLU A 498 37.37 11.09 22.57
CA GLU A 498 37.89 10.16 21.57
C GLU A 498 38.05 10.82 20.19
N ALA A 499 37.07 11.58 19.73
CA ALA A 499 37.12 12.31 18.47
C ALA A 499 38.29 13.32 18.45
N ASN A 500 38.50 14.02 19.56
CA ASN A 500 39.63 14.95 19.70
C ASN A 500 41.00 14.24 19.72
N ALA A 501 41.06 13.05 20.33
CA ALA A 501 42.30 12.26 20.37
C ALA A 501 42.65 11.61 19.02
N THR A 502 41.63 11.15 18.28
CA THR A 502 41.79 10.47 16.97
C THR A 502 41.68 11.41 15.79
N GLN A 503 41.39 12.68 16.02
CA GLN A 503 41.11 13.70 14.99
C GLN A 503 40.02 13.27 14.00
N GLN A 504 39.07 12.46 14.46
CA GLN A 504 37.90 12.04 13.67
C GLN A 504 36.75 13.04 13.85
N PRO A 505 35.89 13.19 12.85
CA PRO A 505 34.72 14.06 12.98
C PRO A 505 33.75 13.53 14.03
N LEU A 506 33.13 14.42 14.80
CA LEU A 506 32.04 14.12 15.67
C LEU A 506 30.91 15.07 15.36
N THR A 507 29.74 14.56 15.11
CA THR A 507 28.52 15.37 14.98
C THR A 507 27.58 15.13 16.14
N ILE A 508 27.04 16.23 16.68
CA ILE A 508 25.99 16.22 17.70
C ILE A 508 24.73 16.85 17.11
N ALA A 509 23.58 16.27 17.37
CA ALA A 509 22.33 16.85 16.95
C ALA A 509 21.32 16.88 18.10
N ILE A 510 20.57 17.97 18.20
CA ILE A 510 19.38 18.06 19.04
C ILE A 510 18.17 17.89 18.12
N ILE A 511 17.30 16.98 18.51
CA ILE A 511 16.07 16.62 17.81
C ILE A 511 14.90 16.98 18.72
N ASP A 512 13.87 17.58 18.19
CA ASP A 512 12.66 17.96 18.91
C ASP A 512 11.43 17.58 18.06
N MET A 513 10.45 16.97 18.72
CA MET A 513 9.22 16.56 18.06
C MET A 513 8.30 17.76 17.86
N ASP A 514 8.03 18.08 16.59
CA ASP A 514 7.25 19.26 16.24
C ASP A 514 5.81 19.17 16.78
N HIS A 515 5.34 20.25 17.36
CA HIS A 515 3.98 20.37 17.87
C HIS A 515 3.58 19.25 18.86
N PHE A 516 4.54 18.67 19.58
CA PHE A 516 4.31 17.54 20.50
C PHE A 516 3.27 17.87 21.57
N LYS A 517 3.29 19.08 22.11
CA LYS A 517 2.26 19.56 23.02
C LYS A 517 0.86 19.48 22.39
N PHE A 518 0.72 19.86 21.13
CA PHE A 518 -0.56 19.78 20.42
C PHE A 518 -1.02 18.33 20.25
N ILE A 519 -0.09 17.40 20.00
CA ILE A 519 -0.39 15.96 19.98
C ILE A 519 -0.90 15.50 21.33
N ASN A 520 -0.22 15.88 22.41
CA ASN A 520 -0.64 15.58 23.79
C ASN A 520 -2.02 16.15 24.13
N ASP A 521 -2.23 17.43 23.81
CA ASP A 521 -3.48 18.13 24.12
C ASP A 521 -4.67 17.55 23.35
N ARG A 522 -4.45 17.05 22.12
CA ARG A 522 -5.50 16.53 21.25
C ARG A 522 -5.73 15.02 21.38
N CYS A 523 -4.66 14.26 21.58
CA CYS A 523 -4.69 12.79 21.56
C CYS A 523 -4.40 12.16 22.92
N GLY A 524 -4.04 12.97 23.91
CA GLY A 524 -3.68 12.55 25.25
C GLY A 524 -2.19 12.18 25.40
N HIS A 525 -1.68 12.28 26.64
CA HIS A 525 -0.27 11.99 26.96
C HIS A 525 0.17 10.57 26.62
N ALA A 526 -0.72 9.58 26.72
CA ALA A 526 -0.41 8.21 26.32
C ALA A 526 -0.05 8.10 24.83
N THR A 527 -0.66 8.92 23.98
CA THR A 527 -0.31 9.00 22.55
C THR A 527 1.03 9.70 22.37
N GLY A 528 1.29 10.76 23.12
CA GLY A 528 2.60 11.39 23.12
C GLY A 528 3.70 10.44 23.60
N ASP A 529 3.46 9.69 24.65
CA ASP A 529 4.37 8.66 25.16
C ASP A 529 4.64 7.59 24.09
N TYR A 530 3.59 7.13 23.40
CA TYR A 530 3.71 6.22 22.28
C TYR A 530 4.57 6.80 21.14
N VAL A 531 4.33 8.07 20.77
CA VAL A 531 5.15 8.78 19.77
C VAL A 531 6.61 8.81 20.18
N LEU A 532 6.91 9.12 21.44
CA LEU A 532 8.28 9.15 21.94
C LEU A 532 8.93 7.76 21.95
N MET A 533 8.19 6.72 22.35
CA MET A 533 8.68 5.33 22.31
C MET A 533 8.93 4.86 20.89
N GLU A 534 8.01 5.15 19.98
CA GLU A 534 8.14 4.78 18.57
C GLU A 534 9.30 5.54 17.89
N PHE A 535 9.42 6.83 18.16
CA PHE A 535 10.58 7.60 17.75
C PHE A 535 11.89 6.99 18.28
N ALA A 536 11.93 6.65 19.56
CA ALA A 536 13.11 6.04 20.18
C ALA A 536 13.47 4.69 19.55
N ARG A 537 12.47 3.86 19.25
CA ARG A 537 12.65 2.58 18.57
C ARG A 537 13.17 2.77 17.14
N MET A 538 12.47 3.59 16.35
CA MET A 538 12.82 3.87 14.96
C MET A 538 14.19 4.55 14.86
N GLY A 539 14.46 5.49 15.75
CA GLY A 539 15.76 6.14 15.84
C GLY A 539 16.88 5.13 16.09
N ARG A 540 16.70 4.23 17.08
CA ARG A 540 17.69 3.19 17.41
C ARG A 540 17.91 2.21 16.25
N GLU A 541 16.85 1.82 15.55
CA GLU A 541 16.94 0.89 14.42
C GLU A 541 17.53 1.50 13.15
N SER A 542 17.41 2.82 12.99
CA SER A 542 17.90 3.53 11.81
C SER A 542 19.33 4.05 11.95
N LEU A 543 19.81 4.09 13.17
CA LEU A 543 21.16 4.57 13.48
C LEU A 543 22.15 3.40 13.50
N ARG A 544 23.42 3.69 13.26
CA ARG A 544 24.49 2.68 13.31
C ARG A 544 24.90 2.36 14.75
N ALA A 545 25.56 1.24 14.97
CA ALA A 545 25.91 0.75 16.30
C ALA A 545 26.79 1.70 17.13
N GLY A 546 27.50 2.64 16.50
CA GLY A 546 28.33 3.65 17.18
C GLY A 546 27.58 4.92 17.54
N ASP A 547 26.39 5.14 17.01
CA ASP A 547 25.62 6.34 17.28
C ASP A 547 24.88 6.20 18.65
N VAL A 548 24.80 7.30 19.39
CA VAL A 548 24.12 7.35 20.68
C VAL A 548 22.95 8.29 20.59
N LEU A 549 21.73 7.71 20.67
CA LEU A 549 20.50 8.48 20.81
C LEU A 549 20.10 8.45 22.29
N GLY A 550 19.94 9.60 22.92
CA GLY A 550 19.49 9.74 24.28
C GLY A 550 18.35 10.74 24.42
N ARG A 551 17.49 10.53 25.42
CA ARG A 551 16.40 11.47 25.71
C ARG A 551 16.96 12.65 26.51
N TRP A 552 16.89 13.86 25.93
CA TRP A 552 17.47 15.08 26.49
C TRP A 552 16.49 15.83 27.40
N GLY A 553 15.23 15.86 27.01
CA GLY A 553 14.15 16.54 27.71
C GLY A 553 12.80 15.85 27.45
N GLY A 554 11.69 16.52 27.66
CA GLY A 554 10.34 15.98 27.48
C GLY A 554 10.14 15.36 26.10
N GLU A 555 10.28 16.16 25.06
CA GLU A 555 10.13 15.81 23.63
C GLU A 555 11.43 15.97 22.86
N GLU A 556 12.55 16.23 23.57
CA GLU A 556 13.85 16.48 23.00
C GLU A 556 14.76 15.28 23.14
N PHE A 557 15.57 15.04 22.12
CA PHE A 557 16.56 13.96 22.07
C PHE A 557 17.91 14.51 21.64
N LEU A 558 18.97 13.96 22.21
CA LEU A 558 20.35 14.25 21.81
C LEU A 558 20.89 13.03 21.07
N LEU A 559 21.35 13.27 19.85
CA LEU A 559 22.01 12.28 19.02
C LEU A 559 23.50 12.62 18.91
N VAL A 560 24.35 11.66 19.23
CA VAL A 560 25.79 11.73 19.15
C VAL A 560 26.26 10.75 18.09
N MET A 561 26.97 11.23 17.10
CA MET A 561 27.42 10.44 15.93
C MET A 561 28.96 10.55 15.81
N PRO A 562 29.70 9.63 16.46
CA PRO A 562 31.15 9.56 16.28
C PRO A 562 31.51 9.28 14.81
N GLU A 563 32.63 9.78 14.32
CA GLU A 563 33.11 9.58 12.95
C GLU A 563 32.09 9.98 11.86
N ALA A 564 31.20 10.94 12.15
CA ALA A 564 30.22 11.42 11.20
C ALA A 564 30.53 12.83 10.73
N THR A 565 30.66 12.99 9.41
CA THR A 565 30.73 14.32 8.76
C THR A 565 29.32 14.94 8.70
N ALA A 566 29.24 16.21 8.28
CA ALA A 566 27.96 16.91 8.10
C ALA A 566 27.01 16.16 7.18
N GLU A 567 27.54 15.69 6.06
CA GLU A 567 26.74 15.01 5.02
C GLU A 567 26.19 13.70 5.54
N VAL A 568 27.01 12.92 6.24
CA VAL A 568 26.60 11.63 6.85
C VAL A 568 25.54 11.84 7.92
N ALA A 569 25.77 12.83 8.78
CA ALA A 569 24.84 13.17 9.86
C ALA A 569 23.52 13.74 9.31
N MET A 570 23.59 14.60 8.31
CA MET A 570 22.42 15.15 7.63
C MET A 570 21.59 14.03 6.99
N ALA A 571 22.24 13.13 6.25
CA ALA A 571 21.56 11.99 5.62
C ALA A 571 20.92 11.05 6.66
N ALA A 572 21.60 10.82 7.80
CA ALA A 572 21.05 10.02 8.89
C ALA A 572 19.82 10.68 9.51
N LEU A 573 19.89 11.99 9.78
CA LEU A 573 18.76 12.73 10.34
C LEU A 573 17.59 12.88 9.36
N GLU A 574 17.84 13.09 8.08
CA GLU A 574 16.79 13.11 7.06
C GLU A 574 16.11 11.75 6.93
N ARG A 575 16.85 10.66 7.06
CA ARG A 575 16.26 9.32 7.13
C ARG A 575 15.38 9.16 8.36
N VAL A 576 15.86 9.57 9.55
CA VAL A 576 15.08 9.55 10.80
C VAL A 576 13.82 10.42 10.64
N ARG A 577 13.96 11.64 10.10
CA ARG A 577 12.85 12.55 9.83
C ARG A 577 11.79 11.91 8.92
N THR A 578 12.24 11.26 7.86
CA THR A 578 11.33 10.56 6.93
C THR A 578 10.61 9.39 7.60
N LEU A 579 11.31 8.64 8.46
CA LEU A 579 10.73 7.52 9.20
C LEU A 579 9.64 7.97 10.19
N VAL A 580 9.82 9.14 10.81
CA VAL A 580 8.85 9.70 11.78
C VAL A 580 7.47 9.93 11.15
N PHE A 581 7.38 10.20 9.84
CA PHE A 581 6.10 10.23 9.12
C PHE A 581 5.32 8.91 9.19
N GLY A 582 6.00 7.81 9.44
CA GLY A 582 5.40 6.49 9.64
C GLY A 582 4.84 6.27 11.05
N ILE A 583 4.97 7.22 11.97
CA ILE A 583 4.35 7.13 13.30
C ILE A 583 2.87 7.49 13.18
N HIS A 584 2.03 6.50 13.47
CA HIS A 584 0.59 6.60 13.26
C HIS A 584 -0.11 6.96 14.55
N LEU A 585 -0.85 8.07 14.48
CA LEU A 585 -1.62 8.55 15.61
C LEU A 585 -3.00 7.86 15.68
N PRO A 586 -3.58 7.71 16.87
CA PRO A 586 -4.93 7.17 17.05
C PRO A 586 -5.99 8.03 16.35
N PRO A 587 -7.27 7.58 16.26
CA PRO A 587 -8.33 8.30 15.53
C PRO A 587 -8.53 9.75 15.97
N SER A 588 -8.26 10.06 17.25
CA SER A 588 -8.27 11.43 17.78
C SER A 588 -7.24 12.34 17.09
N GLY A 589 -6.21 11.76 16.51
CA GLY A 589 -5.16 12.44 15.74
C GLY A 589 -5.32 12.34 14.22
N ALA A 590 -6.48 11.90 13.72
CA ALA A 590 -6.71 11.79 12.28
C ALA A 590 -6.39 13.11 11.55
N GLY A 591 -5.54 13.02 10.52
CA GLY A 591 -5.04 14.17 9.77
C GLY A 591 -3.84 14.90 10.38
N LEU A 592 -3.37 14.53 11.58
CA LEU A 592 -2.10 15.02 12.11
C LEU A 592 -0.95 14.16 11.60
N ARG A 593 0.16 14.79 11.30
CA ARG A 593 1.45 14.13 11.01
C ARG A 593 2.41 14.40 12.14
N VAL A 594 3.12 13.36 12.54
CA VAL A 594 4.26 13.53 13.44
C VAL A 594 5.44 13.98 12.60
N THR A 595 6.02 15.09 12.95
CA THR A 595 7.23 15.63 12.34
C THR A 595 8.26 15.95 13.40
N LEU A 596 9.48 16.10 13.01
CA LEU A 596 10.55 16.55 13.87
C LEU A 596 11.37 17.65 13.22
N SER A 597 11.91 18.50 14.07
CA SER A 597 12.96 19.43 13.68
C SER A 597 14.27 19.01 14.35
N ALA A 598 15.37 19.16 13.64
CA ALA A 598 16.68 18.86 14.18
C ALA A 598 17.71 19.93 13.81
N GLY A 599 18.59 20.21 14.77
CA GLY A 599 19.76 21.02 14.56
C GLY A 599 21.02 20.23 14.86
N LEU A 600 21.99 20.28 13.99
CA LEU A 600 23.25 19.57 14.13
C LEU A 600 24.45 20.51 14.16
N ALA A 601 25.45 20.12 14.93
CA ALA A 601 26.73 20.82 15.03
C ALA A 601 27.88 19.81 14.94
N ILE A 602 28.92 20.19 14.20
CA ILE A 602 30.09 19.37 14.01
C ILE A 602 31.22 19.91 14.88
N ASN A 603 32.01 19.00 15.42
CA ASN A 603 33.27 19.33 16.10
C ASN A 603 34.38 19.57 15.06
N GLU A 604 34.42 20.77 14.53
CA GLU A 604 35.49 21.21 13.60
C GLU A 604 36.71 21.76 14.35
N ASN A 605 36.54 22.10 15.63
CA ASN A 605 37.61 22.66 16.44
C ASN A 605 37.74 21.82 17.73
N PRO A 606 38.87 21.09 17.89
CA PRO A 606 39.08 20.21 19.04
C PRO A 606 39.14 20.93 20.40
N THR A 607 39.15 22.24 20.42
CA THR A 607 39.13 23.03 21.66
C THR A 607 37.70 23.33 22.16
N ARG A 608 36.65 22.99 21.38
CA ARG A 608 35.27 23.23 21.77
C ARG A 608 34.82 22.26 22.86
N SER A 609 34.08 22.79 23.83
CA SER A 609 33.46 22.00 24.86
C SER A 609 32.19 21.29 24.33
N LEU A 610 31.76 20.24 25.03
CA LEU A 610 30.47 19.57 24.72
C LEU A 610 29.29 20.55 24.82
N ASP A 611 29.27 21.41 25.83
CA ASP A 611 28.20 22.40 26.03
C ASP A 611 28.12 23.39 24.87
N GLU A 612 29.25 23.75 24.29
CA GLU A 612 29.33 24.64 23.13
C GLU A 612 28.81 23.98 21.85
N LEU A 613 29.07 22.69 21.64
CA LEU A 613 28.52 21.91 20.54
C LEU A 613 27.02 21.74 20.69
N ILE A 614 26.55 21.46 21.89
CA ILE A 614 25.12 21.35 22.21
C ILE A 614 24.43 22.68 21.97
N ALA A 615 25.00 23.81 22.42
CA ALA A 615 24.42 25.14 22.18
C ALA A 615 24.34 25.51 20.68
N ARG A 616 25.31 25.08 19.88
CA ARG A 616 25.28 25.28 18.43
C ARG A 616 24.21 24.43 17.74
N ALA A 617 24.07 23.18 18.16
CA ALA A 617 23.00 22.31 17.67
C ALA A 617 21.62 22.86 18.04
N ASP A 618 21.45 23.39 19.27
CA ASP A 618 20.22 24.03 19.73
C ASP A 618 19.88 25.29 18.91
N ALA A 619 20.87 26.12 18.62
CA ALA A 619 20.69 27.29 17.76
C ALA A 619 20.24 26.89 16.33
N ALA A 620 20.80 25.81 15.78
CA ALA A 620 20.39 25.29 14.48
C ALA A 620 18.96 24.70 14.52
N LEU A 621 18.61 24.01 15.61
CA LEU A 621 17.25 23.54 15.85
C LEU A 621 16.26 24.69 15.91
N TYR A 622 16.61 25.79 16.59
CA TYR A 622 15.76 26.98 16.64
C TYR A 622 15.50 27.56 15.25
N VAL A 623 16.52 27.58 14.38
CA VAL A 623 16.35 27.99 12.97
C VAL A 623 15.43 27.03 12.22
N ALA A 624 15.63 25.72 12.37
CA ALA A 624 14.77 24.73 11.74
C ALA A 624 13.29 24.91 12.11
N LYS A 625 13.02 25.21 13.41
CA LYS A 625 11.66 25.49 13.89
C LYS A 625 11.07 26.78 13.31
N ASN A 626 11.86 27.81 13.08
CA ASN A 626 11.41 29.08 12.50
C ASN A 626 11.25 29.03 10.98
N ASP A 627 12.00 28.21 10.29
CA ASP A 627 11.94 28.02 8.83
C ASP A 627 10.75 27.16 8.37
N GLY A 628 9.87 26.78 9.30
CA GLY A 628 8.64 26.07 8.98
C GLY A 628 8.51 24.70 9.63
N ARG A 629 9.47 24.29 10.46
CA ARG A 629 9.55 22.96 11.10
C ARG A 629 9.73 21.83 10.08
N ASP A 630 9.70 20.58 10.55
CA ASP A 630 9.97 19.41 9.71
C ASP A 630 11.25 19.56 8.87
N LEU A 631 12.29 20.02 9.50
CA LEU A 631 13.55 20.40 8.85
C LEU A 631 14.76 20.00 9.69
N VAL A 632 15.84 19.67 8.99
CA VAL A 632 17.16 19.49 9.59
C VAL A 632 18.05 20.67 9.21
N ARG A 633 18.74 21.25 10.16
CA ARG A 633 19.65 22.40 9.93
C ARG A 633 21.02 22.14 10.51
N LEU A 634 22.04 22.49 9.74
CA LEU A 634 23.42 22.52 10.19
C LEU A 634 23.73 23.88 10.85
N ALA A 635 24.44 23.87 11.95
CA ALA A 635 24.90 25.08 12.63
C ALA A 635 25.93 25.82 11.79
N GLU A 636 25.57 26.99 11.26
CA GLU A 636 26.50 27.90 10.59
C GLU A 636 27.26 28.79 11.60
N GLU A 637 28.46 29.22 11.28
CA GLU A 637 29.24 30.12 12.15
C GLU A 637 28.55 31.45 12.47
N LYS A 638 27.67 31.90 11.58
CA LYS A 638 26.92 33.17 11.74
C LYS A 638 25.84 33.17 12.83
N PHE A 639 25.39 32.00 13.28
CA PHE A 639 24.27 31.92 14.22
C PHE A 639 24.61 32.29 15.69
N LEU A 640 25.86 32.38 16.02
CA LEU A 640 26.31 32.62 17.40
C LEU A 640 26.35 34.11 17.83
N THR A 641 26.15 35.05 16.90
CA THR A 641 26.39 36.48 17.21
C THR A 641 25.17 37.25 17.70
N THR A 642 23.95 36.73 17.68
CA THR A 642 22.78 37.59 18.00
C THR A 642 21.75 36.97 18.97
N SER A 643 21.71 35.69 19.26
CA SER A 643 20.59 35.08 20.00
C SER A 643 20.94 34.16 21.18
N GLY A 644 22.13 33.56 21.21
CA GLY A 644 22.49 32.50 22.16
C GLY A 644 22.82 33.00 23.58
N ILE A 645 23.40 34.17 23.71
CA ILE A 645 23.92 34.66 25.01
C ILE A 645 22.80 35.20 25.95
N ARG A 646 21.65 35.58 25.42
CA ARG A 646 20.58 36.15 26.25
C ARG A 646 19.66 35.13 26.96
N ARG A 647 19.70 33.85 26.62
CA ARG A 647 18.80 32.84 27.19
C ARG A 647 19.47 31.99 28.29
N ALA A 648 20.77 31.74 28.20
CA ALA A 648 21.53 31.06 29.27
C ALA A 648 21.66 31.86 30.59
N ALA A 649 21.37 33.16 30.55
CA ALA A 649 21.40 34.02 31.71
C ALA A 649 20.02 34.18 32.43
N ARG A 650 19.00 33.41 32.03
CA ARG A 650 17.63 33.48 32.59
C ARG A 650 17.03 32.12 33.01
N GLN A 651 17.79 31.07 33.07
CA GLN A 651 17.55 29.82 33.78
C GLN A 651 18.71 29.55 34.72
#